data_f2db5a6e523bd5bcdb8261edf8bfd3e8
#
_entry.id   f2db5a6e523bd5bcdb8261edf8bfd3e8
#
_cell.length_a   1.000
_cell.length_b   1.000
_cell.length_c   1.000
_cell.angle_alpha   90.00
_cell.angle_beta   90.00
_cell.angle_gamma   90.00
#
_symmetry.space_group_name_H-M   'P 1'
#
loop_
_entity.id
_entity.type
_entity.pdbx_description
1 polymer ?
#
loop_
_entity_poly.entity_id
_entity_poly.type
_entity_poly.pdbx_seq_one_letter_code
_entity_poly.pdbx_strand_id
1 'polypeptide(L)'
;MSLLGTGLFSGCTKAPAPAEPASSAEPAEETQPDAERVRFADVSDGDRIILVNPNFMRTVALIPEDGQLVALAVRGSAKELTYFPAESGLFTCEKAEDGALRLKTEAGYLSAGAEENVLVCDAPGDTPAYWTLTDNELTVRIPGAAPEERCLYYSPEKNHCAVAEPGSISNEEYLEFCLYRVNPSYSPPQDDGSGYRLTVFETSDIHGHIAEVSEEETEYRLAWIAGMIRKARSASGTMRTDTSVLLDAGDLFQGSILSNLLNGDPISEAMDVMEYDAVTLGNHEFDWGIETVIDEDGTLKDYQPGIGDGTDLVPLVVSNLYQNGKQVPYAKDYIILDKTAVDADGNELPVRIGIIGFAENYSSSVAAKFFANRGFEIREDYDALSALAGKLKQEEHCDAVILLTHANAADTSAKLDQDRNFDLILGGHSHKSDMGRNEAGTVYASPAGNATAFVRSELVFDKDDAGNPVFRDVRGTNLLISTTEDTTLSAENESGSLLDKDIIAISDRAVESASEVLESELGYITESVRCFDYFPESGERGSTGGNFHTTLVRQAADADVAFFNRHGMREDLIVPEGEDRRTVTQADIYTLFPFEATIVLYELTMQDLLEVFDYALTQDGYGLLSMMSGITCYYTGRTVNALIKDGVPLYVHGTWLDGHENDTVTVAVQDYIATSNRTKDGMDNPLYLWYGTDRMITDEIPTQTNYIRLLQEEAAANDGHLTVSDECWFINGDYTEN
;
A
#
# COMPACT_ATOMS: atom_id res chain seq x y z
N MET A 1 6.88 -36.17 -60.47
CA MET A 1 6.25 -37.42 -60.90
C MET A 1 5.22 -37.71 -59.80
N SER A 2 3.93 -37.30 -59.86
CA SER A 2 2.84 -37.94 -60.59
C SER A 2 2.58 -39.36 -60.08
N LEU A 3 1.45 -39.67 -59.44
CA LEU A 3 0.05 -39.74 -59.82
C LEU A 3 -0.71 -40.28 -58.59
N LEU A 4 -1.82 -39.68 -58.10
CA LEU A 4 -3.25 -39.97 -58.39
C LEU A 4 -3.72 -41.43 -58.21
N GLY A 5 -4.76 -41.60 -57.41
CA GLY A 5 -5.67 -42.75 -57.45
C GLY A 5 -6.61 -42.77 -56.25
N THR A 6 -7.73 -42.08 -56.28
CA THR A 6 -9.14 -42.50 -56.21
C THR A 6 -9.46 -43.71 -55.34
N GLY A 7 -10.14 -43.57 -54.22
CA GLY A 7 -11.56 -43.60 -53.98
C GLY A 7 -12.14 -45.00 -53.77
N LEU A 8 -12.87 -45.17 -52.66
CA LEU A 8 -14.20 -45.77 -52.66
C LEU A 8 -14.77 -45.84 -51.22
N PHE A 9 -16.02 -45.47 -51.11
CA PHE A 9 -16.90 -45.51 -49.94
C PHE A 9 -17.12 -46.93 -49.41
N SER A 10 -17.21 -47.12 -48.09
CA SER A 10 -18.15 -48.08 -47.51
C SER A 10 -18.32 -47.87 -45.97
N GLY A 11 -19.54 -47.57 -45.60
CA GLY A 11 -20.24 -48.17 -44.46
C GLY A 11 -19.84 -47.68 -43.07
N CYS A 12 -20.38 -46.55 -42.63
CA CYS A 12 -20.57 -46.23 -41.22
C CYS A 12 -21.69 -47.08 -40.62
N THR A 13 -21.38 -48.01 -39.71
CA THR A 13 -22.33 -48.46 -38.70
C THR A 13 -22.10 -47.64 -37.45
N LYS A 14 -23.10 -46.79 -37.08
CA LYS A 14 -23.17 -46.06 -35.81
C LYS A 14 -23.19 -47.06 -34.66
N ALA A 15 -22.21 -46.98 -33.78
CA ALA A 15 -22.32 -47.55 -32.46
C ALA A 15 -23.35 -46.77 -31.63
N PRO A 16 -24.16 -47.42 -30.76
CA PRO A 16 -25.09 -46.74 -29.92
C PRO A 16 -24.36 -45.83 -28.91
N ALA A 17 -24.88 -44.64 -28.72
CA ALA A 17 -24.42 -43.69 -27.70
C ALA A 17 -24.51 -44.33 -26.30
N PRO A 18 -23.55 -44.05 -25.42
CA PRO A 18 -23.69 -44.44 -24.03
C PRO A 18 -24.91 -43.73 -23.43
N ALA A 19 -25.71 -44.45 -22.66
CA ALA A 19 -26.81 -43.92 -21.91
C ALA A 19 -26.30 -42.81 -20.96
N GLU A 20 -26.94 -41.66 -21.02
CA GLU A 20 -26.76 -40.58 -20.02
C GLU A 20 -27.03 -41.18 -18.63
N PRO A 21 -26.15 -40.93 -17.63
CA PRO A 21 -26.53 -41.23 -16.26
C PRO A 21 -27.68 -40.30 -15.87
N ALA A 22 -28.74 -40.88 -15.35
CA ALA A 22 -29.85 -40.14 -14.80
C ALA A 22 -29.37 -39.22 -13.70
N SER A 23 -29.30 -37.92 -14.02
CA SER A 23 -29.11 -36.87 -13.06
C SER A 23 -30.38 -36.72 -12.25
N SER A 24 -30.43 -37.36 -11.09
CA SER A 24 -31.25 -36.90 -9.99
C SER A 24 -30.40 -35.98 -9.11
N ALA A 25 -29.95 -34.88 -9.66
CA ALA A 25 -29.60 -33.75 -8.82
C ALA A 25 -30.92 -33.15 -8.35
N GLU A 26 -31.17 -33.24 -7.07
CA GLU A 26 -32.09 -32.34 -6.39
C GLU A 26 -31.66 -30.90 -6.77
N PRO A 27 -32.64 -30.00 -7.04
CA PRO A 27 -32.28 -28.61 -7.28
C PRO A 27 -31.47 -28.15 -6.05
N ALA A 28 -30.29 -27.60 -6.26
CA ALA A 28 -29.54 -26.93 -5.20
C ALA A 28 -30.52 -25.96 -4.54
N GLU A 29 -30.72 -26.07 -3.23
CA GLU A 29 -31.44 -25.06 -2.46
C GLU A 29 -30.80 -23.73 -2.84
N GLU A 30 -31.58 -22.78 -3.36
CA GLU A 30 -31.16 -21.41 -3.53
C GLU A 30 -30.76 -20.92 -2.13
N THR A 31 -29.46 -20.80 -1.88
CA THR A 31 -28.97 -20.22 -0.64
C THR A 31 -29.46 -18.77 -0.63
N GLN A 32 -30.23 -18.42 0.39
CA GLN A 32 -30.62 -17.02 0.56
C GLN A 32 -29.40 -16.17 0.83
N PRO A 33 -29.32 -14.95 0.27
CA PRO A 33 -28.19 -14.06 0.53
C PRO A 33 -28.10 -13.74 2.02
N ASP A 34 -26.89 -13.54 2.51
CA ASP A 34 -26.62 -13.25 3.91
C ASP A 34 -27.21 -11.89 4.34
N ALA A 35 -27.23 -10.92 3.42
CA ALA A 35 -27.91 -9.65 3.62
C ALA A 35 -28.49 -9.08 2.33
N GLU A 36 -29.66 -8.46 2.42
CA GLU A 36 -30.37 -7.81 1.31
C GLU A 36 -30.40 -6.29 1.47
N ARG A 37 -30.22 -5.57 0.36
CA ARG A 37 -30.36 -4.10 0.36
C ARG A 37 -31.79 -3.71 0.72
N VAL A 38 -31.91 -2.81 1.68
CA VAL A 38 -33.20 -2.30 2.19
C VAL A 38 -33.25 -0.78 2.07
N ARG A 39 -34.44 -0.24 1.78
CA ARG A 39 -34.65 1.21 1.84
C ARG A 39 -34.72 1.64 3.29
N PHE A 40 -34.18 2.83 3.61
CA PHE A 40 -34.19 3.38 4.96
C PHE A 40 -35.58 3.38 5.60
N ALA A 41 -36.59 3.75 4.82
CA ALA A 41 -37.99 3.77 5.29
C ALA A 41 -38.55 2.39 5.68
N ASP A 42 -38.02 1.32 5.09
CA ASP A 42 -38.47 -0.06 5.28
C ASP A 42 -37.71 -0.78 6.42
N VAL A 43 -36.75 -0.11 7.05
CA VAL A 43 -36.04 -0.61 8.24
C VAL A 43 -36.99 -0.58 9.45
N SER A 44 -37.04 -1.67 10.19
CA SER A 44 -37.88 -1.84 11.37
C SER A 44 -37.05 -1.81 12.64
N ASP A 45 -37.68 -1.52 13.75
CA ASP A 45 -37.08 -1.63 15.07
C ASP A 45 -36.61 -3.06 15.34
N GLY A 46 -35.37 -3.23 15.76
CA GLY A 46 -34.76 -4.54 15.96
C GLY A 46 -34.14 -5.18 14.71
N ASP A 47 -34.28 -4.59 13.52
CA ASP A 47 -33.57 -5.07 12.33
C ASP A 47 -32.05 -4.98 12.56
N ARG A 48 -31.33 -6.00 12.11
CA ARG A 48 -29.87 -5.99 12.03
C ARG A 48 -29.47 -5.52 10.65
N ILE A 49 -28.64 -4.49 10.58
CA ILE A 49 -28.21 -3.88 9.31
C ILE A 49 -26.69 -3.72 9.24
N ILE A 50 -26.22 -3.58 8.01
CA ILE A 50 -24.87 -3.20 7.66
C ILE A 50 -24.94 -1.92 6.85
N LEU A 51 -24.04 -0.96 7.14
CA LEU A 51 -23.86 0.27 6.38
C LEU A 51 -22.75 0.07 5.36
N VAL A 52 -23.03 0.20 4.09
CA VAL A 52 -22.06 -0.03 3.01
C VAL A 52 -22.00 1.19 2.09
N ASN A 53 -20.80 1.68 1.84
CA ASN A 53 -20.54 2.54 0.69
C ASN A 53 -20.51 1.65 -0.56
N PRO A 54 -21.49 1.78 -1.48
CA PRO A 54 -21.61 0.84 -2.60
C PRO A 54 -20.55 1.03 -3.69
N ASN A 55 -19.95 2.21 -3.78
CA ASN A 55 -18.95 2.54 -4.80
C ASN A 55 -17.60 1.88 -4.51
N PHE A 56 -17.33 1.64 -3.23
CA PHE A 56 -16.07 1.06 -2.76
C PHE A 56 -16.25 -0.28 -2.06
N MET A 57 -17.47 -0.74 -1.87
CA MET A 57 -17.81 -1.98 -1.14
C MET A 57 -17.16 -2.05 0.23
N ARG A 58 -17.28 -0.98 1.01
CA ARG A 58 -16.74 -0.83 2.36
C ARG A 58 -17.85 -0.60 3.38
N THR A 59 -17.75 -1.26 4.54
CA THR A 59 -18.66 -1.08 5.65
C THR A 59 -17.99 -0.43 6.84
N VAL A 60 -18.73 0.33 7.63
CA VAL A 60 -18.30 0.75 8.97
C VAL A 60 -18.29 -0.48 9.87
N ALA A 61 -17.18 -0.74 10.52
CA ALA A 61 -17.02 -1.87 11.43
C ALA A 61 -16.31 -1.45 12.72
N LEU A 62 -16.68 -2.06 13.83
CA LEU A 62 -16.05 -1.86 15.14
C LEU A 62 -15.05 -3.00 15.38
N ILE A 63 -13.79 -2.65 15.68
CA ILE A 63 -12.80 -3.66 16.09
C ILE A 63 -13.09 -4.01 17.57
N PRO A 64 -13.38 -5.28 17.90
CA PRO A 64 -13.87 -5.67 19.22
C PRO A 64 -12.90 -5.37 20.38
N GLU A 65 -11.59 -5.51 20.15
CA GLU A 65 -10.58 -5.38 21.22
C GLU A 65 -10.24 -3.92 21.57
N ASP A 66 -10.33 -2.99 20.58
CA ASP A 66 -9.93 -1.58 20.77
C ASP A 66 -11.09 -0.59 20.72
N GLY A 67 -12.27 -1.02 20.30
CA GLY A 67 -13.44 -0.14 20.15
C GLY A 67 -13.31 0.86 18.98
N GLN A 68 -12.33 0.71 18.11
CA GLN A 68 -12.13 1.58 16.95
C GLN A 68 -13.08 1.24 15.81
N LEU A 69 -13.46 2.28 15.06
CA LEU A 69 -14.27 2.15 13.86
C LEU A 69 -13.39 2.19 12.61
N VAL A 70 -13.46 1.16 11.81
CA VAL A 70 -12.68 1.00 10.55
C VAL A 70 -13.61 0.76 9.37
N ALA A 71 -13.08 0.88 8.16
CA ALA A 71 -13.77 0.47 6.95
C ALA A 71 -13.28 -0.91 6.51
N LEU A 72 -14.16 -1.90 6.51
CA LEU A 72 -13.84 -3.26 6.09
C LEU A 72 -14.51 -3.61 4.76
N ALA A 73 -13.87 -4.50 3.99
CA ALA A 73 -14.42 -4.99 2.75
C ALA A 73 -15.71 -5.81 2.96
N VAL A 74 -16.64 -5.65 2.04
CA VAL A 74 -17.83 -6.51 1.89
C VAL A 74 -17.88 -7.03 0.47
N ARG A 75 -18.50 -8.19 0.27
CA ARG A 75 -18.70 -8.78 -1.06
C ARG A 75 -20.17 -8.91 -1.37
N GLY A 76 -20.48 -8.80 -2.64
CA GLY A 76 -21.86 -8.92 -3.12
C GLY A 76 -22.14 -7.98 -4.29
N SER A 77 -23.38 -7.59 -4.40
CA SER A 77 -23.88 -6.69 -5.43
C SER A 77 -24.61 -5.50 -4.81
N ALA A 78 -25.02 -4.56 -5.65
CA ALA A 78 -25.87 -3.45 -5.20
C ALA A 78 -27.22 -3.89 -4.61
N LYS A 79 -27.56 -5.19 -4.62
CA LYS A 79 -28.85 -5.72 -4.13
C LYS A 79 -28.69 -6.60 -2.89
N GLU A 80 -27.59 -7.32 -2.79
CA GLU A 80 -27.40 -8.35 -1.77
C GLU A 80 -25.90 -8.48 -1.44
N LEU A 81 -25.60 -8.84 -0.20
CA LEU A 81 -24.24 -9.18 0.23
C LEU A 81 -24.12 -10.68 0.41
N THR A 82 -23.02 -11.22 -0.07
CA THR A 82 -22.64 -12.65 0.06
C THR A 82 -21.56 -12.85 1.11
N TYR A 83 -20.87 -11.79 1.51
CA TYR A 83 -19.93 -11.77 2.59
C TYR A 83 -19.88 -10.40 3.27
N PHE A 84 -19.82 -10.40 4.59
CA PHE A 84 -19.51 -9.23 5.43
C PHE A 84 -18.87 -9.71 6.74
N PRO A 85 -18.03 -8.88 7.38
CA PRO A 85 -17.44 -9.20 8.68
C PRO A 85 -18.52 -9.14 9.77
N ALA A 86 -19.07 -10.29 10.09
CA ALA A 86 -20.36 -10.45 10.74
C ALA A 86 -20.52 -9.76 12.10
N GLU A 87 -19.48 -9.71 12.90
CA GLU A 87 -19.57 -9.17 14.26
C GLU A 87 -19.23 -7.68 14.31
N SER A 88 -18.27 -7.25 13.50
CA SER A 88 -17.72 -5.90 13.56
C SER A 88 -18.52 -4.84 12.81
N GLY A 89 -19.27 -5.22 11.76
CA GLY A 89 -20.04 -4.26 10.94
C GLY A 89 -21.55 -4.32 11.15
N LEU A 90 -22.02 -5.03 12.17
CA LEU A 90 -23.45 -5.31 12.37
C LEU A 90 -24.07 -4.36 13.40
N PHE A 91 -25.05 -3.58 12.95
CA PHE A 91 -25.79 -2.67 13.79
C PHE A 91 -27.24 -3.15 14.02
N THR A 92 -27.70 -3.13 15.27
CA THR A 92 -29.11 -3.29 15.60
C THR A 92 -29.79 -1.93 15.53
N CYS A 93 -30.87 -1.82 14.76
CA CYS A 93 -31.62 -0.57 14.60
C CYS A 93 -32.60 -0.36 15.74
N GLU A 94 -32.61 0.84 16.27
CA GLU A 94 -33.69 1.38 17.12
C GLU A 94 -34.33 2.54 16.36
N LYS A 95 -35.64 2.44 16.02
CA LYS A 95 -36.34 3.42 15.20
C LYS A 95 -37.09 4.43 16.05
N ALA A 96 -36.85 5.71 15.80
CA ALA A 96 -37.60 6.81 16.44
C ALA A 96 -38.97 7.03 15.78
N GLU A 97 -39.86 7.78 16.46
CA GLU A 97 -41.21 8.08 15.95
C GLU A 97 -41.19 8.88 14.64
N ASP A 98 -40.18 9.70 14.41
CA ASP A 98 -39.98 10.46 13.15
C ASP A 98 -39.32 9.65 12.04
N GLY A 99 -38.95 8.39 12.30
CA GLY A 99 -38.35 7.48 11.35
C GLY A 99 -36.81 7.49 11.34
N ALA A 100 -36.15 8.35 12.11
CA ALA A 100 -34.71 8.32 12.27
C ALA A 100 -34.25 7.03 12.99
N LEU A 101 -33.01 6.60 12.75
CA LEU A 101 -32.43 5.36 13.28
C LEU A 101 -31.32 5.64 14.29
N ARG A 102 -31.30 4.89 15.38
CA ARG A 102 -30.13 4.70 16.20
C ARG A 102 -29.50 3.36 15.82
N LEU A 103 -28.21 3.36 15.66
CA LEU A 103 -27.43 2.21 15.22
C LEU A 103 -26.61 1.70 16.40
N LYS A 104 -26.99 0.55 16.94
CA LYS A 104 -26.44 0.00 18.18
C LYS A 104 -25.53 -1.18 17.90
N THR A 105 -24.36 -1.19 18.55
CA THR A 105 -23.46 -2.33 18.70
C THR A 105 -23.45 -2.82 20.14
N GLU A 106 -22.67 -3.85 20.47
CA GLU A 106 -22.42 -4.27 21.85
C GLU A 106 -21.66 -3.17 22.66
N ALA A 107 -20.79 -2.40 22.01
CA ALA A 107 -20.01 -1.34 22.64
C ALA A 107 -20.79 -0.04 22.86
N GLY A 108 -21.85 0.21 22.07
CA GLY A 108 -22.63 1.43 22.20
C GLY A 108 -23.38 1.80 20.92
N TYR A 109 -23.55 3.10 20.69
CA TYR A 109 -24.28 3.62 19.53
C TYR A 109 -23.35 4.38 18.58
N LEU A 110 -23.47 4.11 17.28
CA LEU A 110 -22.76 4.84 16.27
C LEU A 110 -23.13 6.33 16.28
N SER A 111 -22.17 7.20 16.45
CA SER A 111 -22.33 8.64 16.61
C SER A 111 -21.16 9.41 16.02
N ALA A 112 -21.25 10.75 16.01
CA ALA A 112 -20.10 11.61 15.72
C ALA A 112 -19.46 12.07 17.04
N GLY A 113 -18.13 12.09 17.10
CA GLY A 113 -17.39 12.59 18.24
C GLY A 113 -17.54 14.09 18.45
N ALA A 114 -17.03 14.60 19.58
CA ALA A 114 -17.03 16.02 19.90
C ALA A 114 -16.12 16.84 18.97
N GLU A 115 -15.05 16.23 18.48
CA GLU A 115 -14.12 16.79 17.50
C GLU A 115 -14.64 16.68 16.08
N GLU A 116 -14.19 17.56 15.20
CA GLU A 116 -14.52 17.48 13.78
C GLU A 116 -13.98 16.20 13.18
N ASN A 117 -14.76 15.60 12.27
CA ASN A 117 -14.41 14.42 11.47
C ASN A 117 -14.20 13.10 12.24
N VAL A 118 -14.59 13.00 13.50
CA VAL A 118 -14.47 11.78 14.28
C VAL A 118 -15.80 11.01 14.33
N LEU A 119 -15.78 9.76 13.89
CA LEU A 119 -16.87 8.80 14.06
C LEU A 119 -16.56 7.97 15.31
N VAL A 120 -17.53 7.84 16.21
CA VAL A 120 -17.35 7.16 17.50
C VAL A 120 -18.48 6.16 17.77
N CYS A 121 -18.21 5.22 18.67
CA CYS A 121 -19.22 4.33 19.22
C CYS A 121 -19.44 4.67 20.70
N ASP A 122 -20.43 5.52 20.98
CA ASP A 122 -20.68 6.04 22.30
C ASP A 122 -21.49 5.07 23.18
N ALA A 123 -21.10 4.95 24.44
CA ALA A 123 -21.95 4.31 25.44
C ALA A 123 -23.32 5.00 25.51
N PRO A 124 -24.40 4.32 25.95
CA PRO A 124 -25.73 4.92 26.07
C PRO A 124 -25.71 6.11 27.03
N GLY A 125 -25.55 7.29 26.45
CA GLY A 125 -25.52 8.57 27.15
C GLY A 125 -26.87 9.29 27.11
N ASP A 126 -26.96 10.43 27.76
CA ASP A 126 -28.19 11.23 27.90
C ASP A 126 -28.61 11.90 26.56
N THR A 127 -27.76 11.87 25.50
CA THR A 127 -28.05 12.51 24.22
C THR A 127 -27.92 11.49 23.09
N PRO A 128 -29.03 10.90 22.63
CA PRO A 128 -29.01 9.90 21.57
C PRO A 128 -28.64 10.52 20.22
N ALA A 129 -27.71 9.91 19.49
CA ALA A 129 -27.44 10.20 18.10
C ALA A 129 -28.46 9.48 17.20
N TYR A 130 -29.13 10.24 16.34
CA TYR A 130 -30.09 9.71 15.37
C TYR A 130 -29.57 9.97 13.96
N TRP A 131 -29.58 8.92 13.15
CA TRP A 131 -29.20 8.95 11.74
C TRP A 131 -30.43 9.08 10.87
N THR A 132 -30.33 9.90 9.84
CA THR A 132 -31.33 10.05 8.77
C THR A 132 -30.67 9.87 7.42
N LEU A 133 -31.38 9.31 6.45
CA LEU A 133 -30.89 9.13 5.08
C LEU A 133 -31.69 10.02 4.15
N THR A 134 -31.01 10.90 3.43
CA THR A 134 -31.59 11.78 2.40
C THR A 134 -30.72 11.66 1.15
N ASP A 135 -31.29 11.27 0.02
CA ASP A 135 -30.61 11.14 -1.27
C ASP A 135 -29.32 10.26 -1.23
N ASN A 136 -29.35 9.14 -0.45
CA ASN A 136 -28.23 8.24 -0.12
C ASN A 136 -27.15 8.82 0.79
N GLU A 137 -27.28 10.03 1.27
CA GLU A 137 -26.40 10.63 2.27
C GLU A 137 -26.93 10.34 3.69
N LEU A 138 -26.08 9.70 4.51
CA LEU A 138 -26.42 9.37 5.90
C LEU A 138 -25.93 10.48 6.82
N THR A 139 -26.87 11.19 7.42
CA THR A 139 -26.56 12.31 8.34
C THR A 139 -26.93 11.97 9.77
N VAL A 140 -26.11 12.44 10.70
CA VAL A 140 -26.36 12.38 12.15
C VAL A 140 -26.54 13.77 12.71
N ARG A 141 -27.51 13.94 13.62
CA ARG A 141 -27.71 15.19 14.35
C ARG A 141 -27.30 15.04 15.79
N ILE A 142 -26.41 15.92 16.22
CA ILE A 142 -25.88 15.98 17.60
C ILE A 142 -26.35 17.31 18.23
N PRO A 143 -27.40 17.31 19.05
CA PRO A 143 -27.89 18.53 19.67
C PRO A 143 -26.83 19.23 20.50
N GLY A 144 -26.60 20.51 20.22
CA GLY A 144 -25.65 21.35 20.95
C GLY A 144 -24.20 21.31 20.45
N ALA A 145 -23.89 20.49 19.43
CA ALA A 145 -22.62 20.57 18.69
C ALA A 145 -22.63 21.75 17.68
N ALA A 146 -21.48 22.18 17.23
CA ALA A 146 -21.34 23.17 16.16
C ALA A 146 -20.38 22.62 15.08
N PRO A 147 -20.90 22.22 13.90
CA PRO A 147 -22.30 22.14 13.46
C PRO A 147 -23.10 21.01 14.13
N GLU A 148 -24.44 21.17 14.22
CA GLU A 148 -25.29 20.13 14.79
C GLU A 148 -25.49 18.92 13.86
N GLU A 149 -25.33 19.10 12.54
CA GLU A 149 -25.48 18.04 11.54
C GLU A 149 -24.13 17.67 10.95
N ARG A 150 -23.90 16.37 10.81
CA ARG A 150 -22.71 15.82 10.16
C ARG A 150 -23.11 14.67 9.23
N CYS A 151 -22.45 14.55 8.09
CA CYS A 151 -22.65 13.46 7.15
C CYS A 151 -21.55 12.39 7.30
N LEU A 152 -21.95 11.12 7.19
CA LEU A 152 -21.02 10.00 7.11
C LEU A 152 -20.36 10.00 5.73
N TYR A 153 -19.05 9.81 5.68
CA TYR A 153 -18.33 9.62 4.42
C TYR A 153 -17.27 8.52 4.57
N TYR A 154 -16.91 7.91 3.45
CA TYR A 154 -15.77 7.02 3.32
C TYR A 154 -14.61 7.73 2.67
N SER A 155 -13.41 7.63 3.22
CA SER A 155 -12.17 8.13 2.63
C SER A 155 -11.37 6.97 2.04
N PRO A 156 -11.28 6.86 0.70
CA PRO A 156 -10.46 5.81 0.06
C PRO A 156 -8.96 5.95 0.39
N GLU A 157 -8.49 7.19 0.54
CA GLU A 157 -7.07 7.47 0.84
C GLU A 157 -6.64 6.94 2.20
N LYS A 158 -7.54 7.06 3.19
CA LYS A 158 -7.28 6.61 4.56
C LYS A 158 -7.92 5.26 4.89
N ASN A 159 -8.69 4.70 3.97
CA ASN A 159 -9.50 3.48 4.16
C ASN A 159 -10.32 3.49 5.46
N HIS A 160 -10.95 4.60 5.79
CA HIS A 160 -11.80 4.71 6.98
C HIS A 160 -13.10 5.47 6.71
N CYS A 161 -14.09 5.23 7.56
CA CYS A 161 -15.30 6.05 7.59
C CYS A 161 -15.17 7.12 8.67
N ALA A 162 -15.63 8.32 8.34
CA ALA A 162 -15.63 9.45 9.26
C ALA A 162 -16.88 10.31 9.04
N VAL A 163 -17.02 11.39 9.79
CA VAL A 163 -18.10 12.35 9.64
C VAL A 163 -17.56 13.73 9.28
N ALA A 164 -18.29 14.49 8.49
CA ALA A 164 -17.91 15.82 8.02
C ALA A 164 -19.10 16.78 8.05
N GLU A 165 -18.84 18.07 7.93
CA GLU A 165 -19.90 19.06 7.72
C GLU A 165 -20.63 18.80 6.38
N PRO A 166 -21.96 18.89 6.32
CA PRO A 166 -22.70 18.74 5.08
C PRO A 166 -22.16 19.71 4.01
N GLY A 167 -21.85 19.17 2.84
CA GLY A 167 -21.32 19.92 1.70
C GLY A 167 -19.81 20.21 1.75
N SER A 168 -19.07 19.74 2.75
CA SER A 168 -17.60 19.87 2.81
C SER A 168 -16.87 18.83 1.96
N ILE A 169 -17.50 17.69 1.68
CA ILE A 169 -16.95 16.63 0.82
C ILE A 169 -17.42 16.86 -0.61
N SER A 170 -16.48 17.10 -1.52
CA SER A 170 -16.76 17.43 -2.93
C SER A 170 -17.06 16.22 -3.82
N ASN A 171 -16.65 15.00 -3.43
CA ASN A 171 -16.93 13.80 -4.18
C ASN A 171 -18.16 13.08 -3.60
N GLU A 172 -19.27 13.10 -4.35
CA GLU A 172 -20.55 12.50 -3.95
C GLU A 172 -20.43 10.99 -3.73
N GLU A 173 -19.54 10.27 -4.43
CA GLU A 173 -19.33 8.83 -4.25
C GLU A 173 -18.87 8.47 -2.83
N TYR A 174 -18.18 9.39 -2.14
CA TYR A 174 -17.72 9.17 -0.77
C TYR A 174 -18.84 9.27 0.26
N LEU A 175 -19.93 9.98 -0.07
CA LEU A 175 -21.10 10.21 0.80
C LEU A 175 -22.20 9.17 0.65
N GLU A 176 -22.16 8.37 -0.43
CA GLU A 176 -23.20 7.38 -0.69
C GLU A 176 -23.11 6.19 0.25
N PHE A 177 -24.14 5.99 1.05
CA PHE A 177 -24.30 4.79 1.89
C PHE A 177 -25.63 4.09 1.64
N CYS A 178 -25.59 2.76 1.65
CA CYS A 178 -26.74 1.89 1.53
C CYS A 178 -26.85 1.02 2.77
N LEU A 179 -28.07 0.66 3.11
CA LEU A 179 -28.36 -0.24 4.21
C LEU A 179 -28.68 -1.63 3.66
N TYR A 180 -28.04 -2.63 4.26
CA TYR A 180 -28.35 -4.03 3.99
C TYR A 180 -28.89 -4.66 5.25
N ARG A 181 -30.10 -5.25 5.16
CA ARG A 181 -30.70 -6.00 6.26
C ARG A 181 -30.15 -7.42 6.27
N VAL A 182 -29.59 -7.83 7.39
CA VAL A 182 -29.05 -9.16 7.59
C VAL A 182 -30.18 -10.18 7.70
N ASN A 183 -30.03 -11.30 6.98
CA ASN A 183 -30.97 -12.41 7.05
C ASN A 183 -31.17 -12.86 8.51
N PRO A 184 -32.41 -12.94 9.03
CA PRO A 184 -32.62 -13.35 10.42
C PRO A 184 -32.11 -14.76 10.76
N SER A 185 -31.95 -15.62 9.76
CA SER A 185 -31.37 -16.96 9.92
C SER A 185 -29.86 -16.98 9.87
N TYR A 186 -29.21 -15.85 9.49
CA TYR A 186 -27.76 -15.73 9.50
C TYR A 186 -27.25 -15.69 10.95
N SER A 187 -26.46 -16.68 11.29
CA SER A 187 -25.70 -16.73 12.52
C SER A 187 -24.22 -16.69 12.17
N PRO A 188 -23.47 -15.68 12.61
CA PRO A 188 -22.02 -15.70 12.44
C PRO A 188 -21.46 -16.97 13.11
N PRO A 189 -20.38 -17.54 12.57
CA PRO A 189 -19.69 -18.64 13.23
C PRO A 189 -19.27 -18.22 14.65
N GLN A 190 -19.88 -18.81 15.66
CA GLN A 190 -19.52 -18.52 17.06
C GLN A 190 -18.20 -19.20 17.37
N ASP A 191 -17.26 -18.46 17.95
CA ASP A 191 -16.07 -19.05 18.56
C ASP A 191 -16.45 -19.56 19.96
N ASP A 192 -16.49 -20.87 20.13
CA ASP A 192 -16.82 -21.51 21.39
C ASP A 192 -15.62 -21.60 22.35
N GLY A 193 -14.47 -21.04 21.97
CA GLY A 193 -13.22 -21.10 22.72
C GLY A 193 -12.58 -22.49 22.76
N SER A 194 -13.18 -23.48 22.07
CA SER A 194 -12.65 -24.85 22.05
C SER A 194 -11.52 -25.04 21.03
N GLY A 195 -10.78 -26.14 21.18
CA GLY A 195 -9.68 -26.53 20.31
C GLY A 195 -8.33 -25.97 20.74
N TYR A 196 -7.29 -26.41 20.02
CA TYR A 196 -5.91 -25.97 20.21
C TYR A 196 -5.64 -24.79 19.29
N ARG A 197 -5.04 -23.72 19.80
CA ARG A 197 -4.84 -22.45 19.08
C ARG A 197 -3.38 -22.15 18.90
N LEU A 198 -3.02 -21.75 17.68
CA LEU A 198 -1.73 -21.18 17.34
C LEU A 198 -1.96 -19.75 16.85
N THR A 199 -1.38 -18.77 17.52
CA THR A 199 -1.54 -17.36 17.14
C THR A 199 -0.64 -17.04 15.92
N VAL A 200 -1.18 -16.35 14.93
CA VAL A 200 -0.44 -15.83 13.78
C VAL A 200 -0.50 -14.30 13.84
N PHE A 201 0.66 -13.68 13.76
CA PHE A 201 0.82 -12.24 13.63
C PHE A 201 1.37 -11.91 12.26
N GLU A 202 0.95 -10.78 11.71
CA GLU A 202 1.46 -10.28 10.44
C GLU A 202 1.59 -8.78 10.47
N THR A 203 2.72 -8.30 9.95
CA THR A 203 2.97 -6.92 9.56
C THR A 203 3.17 -6.86 8.04
N SER A 204 3.06 -5.68 7.46
CA SER A 204 3.31 -5.40 6.06
C SER A 204 3.58 -3.92 5.86
N ASP A 205 4.28 -3.57 4.77
CA ASP A 205 4.43 -2.17 4.36
C ASP A 205 4.98 -1.29 5.50
N ILE A 206 5.96 -1.80 6.25
CA ILE A 206 6.58 -1.07 7.37
C ILE A 206 7.31 0.17 6.87
N HIS A 207 7.91 0.11 5.65
CA HIS A 207 8.56 1.25 5.00
C HIS A 207 9.56 1.99 5.88
N GLY A 208 10.29 1.25 6.71
CA GLY A 208 11.31 1.82 7.59
C GLY A 208 10.78 2.62 8.77
N HIS A 209 9.47 2.63 9.03
CA HIS A 209 8.84 3.40 10.10
C HIS A 209 9.06 2.78 11.48
N ILE A 210 10.33 2.69 11.91
CA ILE A 210 10.69 2.22 13.25
C ILE A 210 10.32 3.25 14.31
N ALA A 211 10.48 4.54 13.97
CA ALA A 211 10.04 5.69 14.77
C ALA A 211 9.71 6.88 13.86
N GLU A 212 8.76 7.69 14.29
CA GLU A 212 8.44 8.98 13.67
C GLU A 212 8.87 10.11 14.61
N VAL A 213 9.78 10.96 14.15
CA VAL A 213 10.35 12.04 14.94
C VAL A 213 9.74 13.37 14.51
N SER A 214 9.08 14.08 15.43
CA SER A 214 8.60 15.44 15.24
C SER A 214 9.27 16.41 16.20
N GLU A 215 9.02 17.71 16.08
CA GLU A 215 9.49 18.72 17.02
C GLU A 215 8.91 18.56 18.42
N GLU A 216 7.73 17.93 18.53
CA GLU A 216 6.98 17.83 19.79
C GLU A 216 7.20 16.47 20.46
N GLU A 217 7.27 15.37 19.69
CA GLU A 217 7.31 14.02 20.24
C GLU A 217 7.91 13.00 19.24
N THR A 218 8.29 11.84 19.76
CA THR A 218 8.68 10.68 18.96
C THR A 218 7.62 9.58 19.14
N GLU A 219 7.07 9.10 18.02
CA GLU A 219 6.20 7.94 17.98
C GLU A 219 7.03 6.68 17.71
N TYR A 220 6.95 5.70 18.60
CA TYR A 220 7.65 4.40 18.50
C TYR A 220 6.69 3.31 17.99
N ARG A 221 6.24 3.43 16.73
CA ARG A 221 5.19 2.57 16.15
C ARG A 221 5.56 1.09 16.17
N LEU A 222 6.76 0.76 15.69
CA LEU A 222 7.20 -0.65 15.68
C LEU A 222 7.42 -1.19 17.10
N ALA A 223 7.84 -0.34 18.07
CA ALA A 223 7.96 -0.75 19.46
C ALA A 223 6.60 -1.07 20.10
N TRP A 224 5.52 -0.40 19.69
CA TRP A 224 4.17 -0.76 20.11
C TRP A 224 3.75 -2.13 19.56
N ILE A 225 3.94 -2.40 18.28
CA ILE A 225 3.66 -3.70 17.66
C ILE A 225 4.44 -4.81 18.39
N ALA A 226 5.73 -4.61 18.59
CA ALA A 226 6.60 -5.55 19.33
C ALA A 226 6.12 -5.80 20.76
N GLY A 227 5.72 -4.74 21.46
CA GLY A 227 5.19 -4.81 22.83
C GLY A 227 3.89 -5.62 22.91
N MET A 228 2.97 -5.40 21.97
CA MET A 228 1.73 -6.16 21.87
C MET A 228 1.97 -7.65 21.58
N ILE A 229 2.87 -7.95 20.64
CA ILE A 229 3.25 -9.34 20.31
C ILE A 229 3.94 -10.00 21.49
N ARG A 230 4.90 -9.31 22.15
CA ARG A 230 5.59 -9.82 23.34
C ARG A 230 4.60 -10.09 24.49
N LYS A 231 3.62 -9.21 24.69
CA LYS A 231 2.56 -9.43 25.67
C LYS A 231 1.74 -10.68 25.37
N ALA A 232 1.37 -10.90 24.12
CA ALA A 232 0.63 -12.10 23.71
C ALA A 232 1.47 -13.37 23.90
N ARG A 233 2.74 -13.36 23.47
CA ARG A 233 3.70 -14.48 23.66
C ARG A 233 3.98 -14.78 25.13
N SER A 234 3.78 -13.82 26.03
CA SER A 234 4.01 -13.96 27.49
C SER A 234 2.74 -14.19 28.29
N ALA A 235 1.59 -14.37 27.68
CA ALA A 235 0.29 -14.48 28.37
C ALA A 235 0.23 -15.63 29.38
N SER A 236 0.99 -16.71 29.18
CA SER A 236 1.14 -17.84 30.12
C SER A 236 2.12 -17.58 31.27
N GLY A 237 2.73 -16.37 31.36
CA GLY A 237 3.74 -16.00 32.34
C GLY A 237 5.18 -16.37 31.95
N THR A 238 5.37 -16.97 30.81
CA THR A 238 6.69 -17.26 30.21
C THR A 238 6.65 -16.88 28.73
N MET A 239 7.69 -16.20 28.25
CA MET A 239 7.83 -15.88 26.83
C MET A 239 7.92 -17.17 26.00
N ARG A 240 7.07 -17.29 24.98
CA ARG A 240 7.02 -18.48 24.10
C ARG A 240 6.80 -18.06 22.64
N THR A 241 7.80 -18.29 21.81
CA THR A 241 7.73 -18.05 20.36
C THR A 241 7.24 -19.28 19.59
N ASP A 242 7.37 -20.46 20.19
CA ASP A 242 6.85 -21.72 19.63
C ASP A 242 5.31 -21.81 19.60
N THR A 243 4.60 -20.94 20.33
CA THR A 243 3.13 -20.88 20.34
C THR A 243 2.56 -19.79 19.41
N SER A 244 3.40 -19.19 18.60
CA SER A 244 2.99 -18.20 17.60
C SER A 244 3.79 -18.28 16.32
N VAL A 245 3.27 -17.68 15.26
CA VAL A 245 3.95 -17.40 13.99
C VAL A 245 3.95 -15.90 13.80
N LEU A 246 5.07 -15.32 13.41
CA LEU A 246 5.21 -13.88 13.10
C LEU A 246 5.79 -13.72 11.70
N LEU A 247 5.05 -13.06 10.82
CA LEU A 247 5.36 -12.91 9.40
C LEU A 247 5.33 -11.46 8.99
N ASP A 248 6.08 -11.12 7.92
CA ASP A 248 5.94 -9.83 7.26
C ASP A 248 5.69 -10.02 5.77
N ALA A 249 4.74 -9.27 5.24
CA ALA A 249 4.31 -9.39 3.85
C ALA A 249 5.07 -8.46 2.87
N GLY A 250 6.22 -7.88 3.26
CA GLY A 250 7.11 -7.11 2.38
C GLY A 250 6.94 -5.60 2.44
N ASP A 251 7.74 -4.88 1.67
CA ASP A 251 7.94 -3.42 1.73
C ASP A 251 8.40 -2.97 3.12
N LEU A 252 9.47 -3.60 3.59
CA LEU A 252 10.03 -3.41 4.93
C LEU A 252 10.85 -2.13 5.08
N PHE A 253 11.73 -1.84 4.12
CA PHE A 253 12.91 -1.02 4.36
C PHE A 253 12.79 0.40 3.83
N GLN A 254 12.47 0.57 2.55
CA GLN A 254 12.45 1.88 1.90
C GLN A 254 11.20 2.67 2.32
N GLY A 255 11.38 3.93 2.72
CA GLY A 255 10.28 4.87 3.02
C GLY A 255 10.68 5.92 4.03
N SER A 256 10.92 5.59 5.29
CA SER A 256 11.31 6.57 6.29
C SER A 256 12.74 7.08 6.08
N ILE A 257 12.98 8.34 6.46
CA ILE A 257 14.32 8.95 6.39
C ILE A 257 15.33 8.15 7.19
N LEU A 258 14.96 7.66 8.36
CA LEU A 258 15.87 6.88 9.23
C LEU A 258 16.33 5.60 8.54
N SER A 259 15.38 4.88 7.92
CA SER A 259 15.72 3.65 7.21
C SER A 259 16.54 3.92 5.94
N ASN A 260 16.14 4.93 5.15
CA ASN A 260 16.84 5.27 3.92
C ASN A 260 18.30 5.67 4.18
N LEU A 261 18.57 6.49 5.21
CA LEU A 261 19.93 6.88 5.58
C LEU A 261 20.81 5.73 6.10
N LEU A 262 20.17 4.73 6.69
CA LEU A 262 20.86 3.59 7.33
C LEU A 262 20.67 2.28 6.53
N ASN A 263 20.22 2.36 5.28
CA ASN A 263 20.02 1.23 4.36
C ASN A 263 19.22 0.06 4.98
N GLY A 264 18.21 0.39 5.81
CA GLY A 264 17.34 -0.60 6.42
C GLY A 264 17.88 -1.28 7.69
N ASP A 265 19.14 -1.00 8.11
CA ASP A 265 19.77 -1.61 9.30
C ASP A 265 18.86 -1.66 10.53
N PRO A 266 18.19 -0.56 10.95
CA PRO A 266 17.35 -0.59 12.15
C PRO A 266 16.15 -1.52 12.03
N ILE A 267 15.63 -1.69 10.80
CA ILE A 267 14.51 -2.61 10.54
C ILE A 267 14.98 -4.05 10.61
N SER A 268 16.11 -4.39 9.94
CA SER A 268 16.69 -5.74 10.04
C SER A 268 16.94 -6.15 11.49
N GLU A 269 17.55 -5.27 12.28
CA GLU A 269 17.80 -5.52 13.70
C GLU A 269 16.50 -5.70 14.50
N ALA A 270 15.47 -4.90 14.21
CA ALA A 270 14.17 -5.02 14.87
C ALA A 270 13.48 -6.34 14.51
N MET A 271 13.54 -6.77 13.26
CA MET A 271 12.96 -8.04 12.80
C MET A 271 13.60 -9.24 13.51
N ASP A 272 14.92 -9.23 13.71
CA ASP A 272 15.64 -10.25 14.45
C ASP A 272 15.22 -10.26 15.94
N VAL A 273 15.23 -9.10 16.59
CA VAL A 273 14.81 -8.96 18.01
C VAL A 273 13.36 -9.37 18.25
N MET A 274 12.48 -9.13 17.28
CA MET A 274 11.08 -9.55 17.35
C MET A 274 10.88 -11.03 17.04
N GLU A 275 11.91 -11.73 16.57
CA GLU A 275 11.90 -13.15 16.18
C GLU A 275 10.84 -13.42 15.11
N TYR A 276 10.97 -12.76 13.94
CA TYR A 276 10.14 -13.06 12.78
C TYR A 276 10.49 -14.44 12.22
N ASP A 277 9.46 -15.21 11.87
CA ASP A 277 9.62 -16.56 11.32
C ASP A 277 9.90 -16.53 9.80
N ALA A 278 9.40 -15.53 9.09
CA ALA A 278 9.67 -15.30 7.67
C ALA A 278 9.19 -13.92 7.18
N VAL A 279 9.77 -13.49 6.06
CA VAL A 279 9.33 -12.33 5.29
C VAL A 279 9.15 -12.72 3.82
N THR A 280 8.25 -12.02 3.10
CA THR A 280 8.22 -12.08 1.63
C THR A 280 8.71 -10.76 1.04
N LEU A 281 8.85 -10.69 -0.29
CA LEU A 281 9.28 -9.46 -0.97
C LEU A 281 8.09 -8.60 -1.38
N GLY A 282 8.19 -7.32 -1.09
CA GLY A 282 7.44 -6.29 -1.79
C GLY A 282 8.19 -5.73 -3.00
N ASN A 283 7.69 -4.64 -3.54
CA ASN A 283 8.31 -3.98 -4.68
C ASN A 283 9.46 -3.05 -4.26
N HIS A 284 9.45 -2.55 -3.03
CA HIS A 284 10.45 -1.61 -2.53
C HIS A 284 11.72 -2.27 -1.97
N GLU A 285 11.79 -3.59 -1.83
CA GLU A 285 13.04 -4.29 -1.49
C GLU A 285 14.10 -4.19 -2.59
N PHE A 286 13.71 -3.80 -3.78
CA PHE A 286 14.62 -3.66 -4.92
C PHE A 286 15.15 -2.23 -5.13
N ASP A 287 14.65 -1.24 -4.41
CA ASP A 287 14.96 0.17 -4.64
C ASP A 287 16.46 0.49 -4.47
N TRP A 288 17.13 -0.16 -3.53
CA TRP A 288 18.57 0.00 -3.29
C TRP A 288 19.41 -1.12 -3.89
N GLY A 289 18.76 -2.06 -4.63
CA GLY A 289 19.34 -3.35 -5.00
C GLY A 289 19.09 -4.40 -3.93
N ILE A 290 18.56 -5.54 -4.33
CA ILE A 290 18.16 -6.62 -3.40
C ILE A 290 19.32 -7.09 -2.52
N GLU A 291 20.54 -7.05 -3.01
CA GLU A 291 21.76 -7.38 -2.29
C GLU A 291 22.08 -6.41 -1.15
N THR A 292 21.41 -5.28 -1.05
CA THR A 292 21.54 -4.34 0.07
C THR A 292 20.81 -4.84 1.31
N VAL A 293 19.72 -5.56 1.14
CA VAL A 293 18.80 -5.96 2.23
C VAL A 293 18.73 -7.47 2.46
N ILE A 294 19.20 -8.29 1.50
CA ILE A 294 19.19 -9.77 1.59
C ILE A 294 20.60 -10.31 1.39
N ASP A 295 21.01 -11.27 2.20
CA ASP A 295 22.27 -11.99 2.07
C ASP A 295 22.18 -13.14 1.06
N GLU A 296 23.36 -13.65 0.60
CA GLU A 296 23.47 -14.71 -0.41
C GLU A 296 22.79 -16.02 0.03
N ASP A 297 22.59 -16.25 1.32
CA ASP A 297 21.90 -17.43 1.88
C ASP A 297 20.37 -17.26 1.94
N GLY A 298 19.85 -16.06 1.60
CA GLY A 298 18.44 -15.75 1.57
C GLY A 298 17.83 -15.38 2.91
N THR A 299 18.62 -14.79 3.78
CA THR A 299 18.15 -14.18 5.03
C THR A 299 18.24 -12.67 4.96
N LEU A 300 17.49 -11.95 5.80
CA LEU A 300 17.68 -10.52 5.96
C LEU A 300 19.10 -10.24 6.41
N LYS A 301 19.68 -9.19 5.85
CA LYS A 301 21.05 -8.80 6.17
C LYS A 301 21.16 -8.29 7.59
N ASP A 302 22.09 -8.85 8.37
CA ASP A 302 22.43 -8.36 9.70
C ASP A 302 23.59 -7.37 9.58
N TYR A 303 23.32 -6.09 9.74
CA TYR A 303 24.32 -5.04 9.64
C TYR A 303 24.99 -4.70 10.97
N GLN A 304 24.39 -5.03 12.09
CA GLN A 304 24.93 -4.75 13.42
C GLN A 304 24.83 -5.98 14.33
N PRO A 305 25.81 -6.87 14.31
CA PRO A 305 25.84 -7.99 15.27
C PRO A 305 25.97 -7.44 16.69
N GLY A 306 24.90 -7.42 17.47
CA GLY A 306 25.02 -6.90 18.82
C GLY A 306 23.85 -7.00 19.76
N ILE A 307 22.64 -7.24 19.30
CA ILE A 307 21.47 -7.41 20.17
C ILE A 307 20.83 -8.79 19.99
N GLY A 308 20.69 -9.32 18.78
CA GLY A 308 20.49 -10.74 18.54
C GLY A 308 21.81 -11.51 18.61
N ASP A 309 21.80 -12.79 18.85
CA ASP A 309 23.02 -13.61 18.84
C ASP A 309 23.49 -13.97 17.41
N GLY A 310 22.84 -13.42 16.37
CA GLY A 310 23.19 -13.58 14.95
C GLY A 310 22.98 -15.00 14.42
N THR A 311 22.22 -15.84 15.12
CA THR A 311 22.06 -17.25 14.78
C THR A 311 20.73 -17.59 14.12
N ASP A 312 19.71 -16.70 14.22
CA ASP A 312 18.36 -16.94 13.73
C ASP A 312 17.90 -15.82 12.76
N LEU A 313 18.65 -15.63 11.67
CA LEU A 313 18.32 -14.66 10.65
C LEU A 313 16.99 -14.97 9.96
N VAL A 314 16.18 -13.93 9.72
CA VAL A 314 14.83 -14.07 9.16
C VAL A 314 14.89 -14.52 7.70
N PRO A 315 14.31 -15.67 7.33
CA PRO A 315 14.38 -16.18 5.98
C PRO A 315 13.44 -15.42 5.03
N LEU A 316 13.92 -15.18 3.81
CA LEU A 316 13.12 -14.72 2.70
C LEU A 316 12.36 -15.89 2.05
N VAL A 317 11.04 -15.75 1.91
CA VAL A 317 10.18 -16.72 1.26
C VAL A 317 9.48 -16.08 0.06
N VAL A 318 9.80 -16.52 -1.16
CA VAL A 318 9.13 -16.11 -2.39
C VAL A 318 9.25 -17.20 -3.46
N SER A 319 8.13 -17.77 -3.88
CA SER A 319 8.10 -18.95 -4.77
C SER A 319 8.15 -18.62 -6.25
N ASN A 320 7.88 -17.38 -6.64
CA ASN A 320 7.63 -16.99 -8.02
C ASN A 320 8.57 -15.92 -8.58
N LEU A 321 9.69 -15.64 -7.90
CA LEU A 321 10.71 -14.71 -8.38
C LEU A 321 11.80 -15.44 -9.20
N TYR A 322 12.05 -14.94 -10.41
CA TYR A 322 13.04 -15.46 -11.33
C TYR A 322 14.01 -14.36 -11.76
N GLN A 323 15.26 -14.74 -12.04
CA GLN A 323 16.24 -13.87 -12.66
C GLN A 323 16.91 -14.60 -13.82
N ASN A 324 16.95 -13.97 -15.01
CA ASN A 324 17.48 -14.56 -16.23
C ASN A 324 16.87 -15.95 -16.56
N GLY A 325 15.56 -16.10 -16.31
CA GLY A 325 14.78 -17.31 -16.56
C GLY A 325 15.00 -18.45 -15.56
N LYS A 326 15.75 -18.23 -14.49
CA LYS A 326 15.95 -19.18 -13.39
C LYS A 326 15.39 -18.60 -12.12
N GLN A 327 14.84 -19.45 -11.26
CA GLN A 327 14.43 -19.05 -9.93
C GLN A 327 15.64 -18.49 -9.16
N VAL A 328 15.44 -17.44 -8.38
CA VAL A 328 16.52 -16.81 -7.63
C VAL A 328 17.04 -17.78 -6.55
N PRO A 329 18.36 -17.88 -6.36
CA PRO A 329 18.92 -18.85 -5.44
C PRO A 329 18.82 -18.48 -3.95
N TYR A 330 18.59 -17.20 -3.66
CA TYR A 330 18.54 -16.65 -2.30
C TYR A 330 17.14 -16.66 -1.66
N ALA A 331 16.11 -17.06 -2.37
CA ALA A 331 14.75 -17.16 -1.83
C ALA A 331 14.30 -18.61 -1.72
N LYS A 332 13.50 -18.89 -0.71
CA LYS A 332 12.85 -20.20 -0.54
C LYS A 332 11.44 -20.13 -1.10
N ASP A 333 11.00 -21.20 -1.78
CA ASP A 333 9.61 -21.29 -2.26
C ASP A 333 8.64 -21.29 -1.09
N TYR A 334 9.04 -21.99 -0.02
CA TYR A 334 8.29 -22.16 1.23
C TYR A 334 9.24 -22.50 2.38
N ILE A 335 8.74 -22.32 3.56
CA ILE A 335 9.32 -22.88 4.79
C ILE A 335 8.27 -23.72 5.53
N ILE A 336 8.76 -24.55 6.43
CA ILE A 336 7.90 -25.35 7.33
C ILE A 336 8.33 -25.07 8.75
N LEU A 337 7.36 -24.68 9.57
CA LEU A 337 7.54 -24.37 10.98
C LEU A 337 6.90 -25.44 11.84
N ASP A 338 7.68 -26.04 12.74
CA ASP A 338 7.17 -26.91 13.80
C ASP A 338 6.83 -26.03 15.02
N LYS A 339 5.55 -25.90 15.34
CA LYS A 339 5.00 -25.00 16.37
C LYS A 339 4.15 -25.79 17.37
N THR A 340 3.65 -25.10 18.37
CA THR A 340 2.82 -25.68 19.44
C THR A 340 1.49 -24.93 19.56
N ALA A 341 0.38 -25.57 19.22
CA ALA A 341 -0.95 -25.03 19.51
C ALA A 341 -1.35 -25.40 20.95
N VAL A 342 -2.06 -24.49 21.63
CA VAL A 342 -2.41 -24.62 23.06
C VAL A 342 -3.91 -24.46 23.25
N ASP A 343 -4.55 -25.32 24.06
CA ASP A 343 -5.95 -25.16 24.41
C ASP A 343 -6.16 -24.27 25.65
N ALA A 344 -7.42 -24.01 26.00
CA ALA A 344 -7.79 -23.16 27.13
C ALA A 344 -7.30 -23.71 28.50
N ASP A 345 -7.08 -25.01 28.60
CA ASP A 345 -6.58 -25.69 29.81
C ASP A 345 -5.03 -25.73 29.86
N GLY A 346 -4.35 -25.24 28.81
CA GLY A 346 -2.91 -25.24 28.69
C GLY A 346 -2.33 -26.60 28.18
N ASN A 347 -3.15 -27.49 27.62
CA ASN A 347 -2.66 -28.66 26.95
C ASN A 347 -2.05 -28.29 25.59
N GLU A 348 -0.98 -29.02 25.23
CA GLU A 348 -0.21 -28.74 24.03
C GLU A 348 -0.50 -29.74 22.91
N LEU A 349 -0.45 -29.24 21.67
CA LEU A 349 -0.56 -30.01 20.45
C LEU A 349 0.53 -29.55 19.48
N PRO A 350 1.55 -30.36 19.17
CA PRO A 350 2.51 -30.06 18.12
C PRO A 350 1.79 -29.94 16.76
N VAL A 351 2.08 -28.88 16.02
CA VAL A 351 1.49 -28.61 14.71
C VAL A 351 2.57 -28.19 13.73
N ARG A 352 2.38 -28.53 12.46
CA ARG A 352 3.31 -28.25 11.37
C ARG A 352 2.69 -27.29 10.38
N ILE A 353 3.28 -26.12 10.23
CA ILE A 353 2.73 -25.01 9.45
C ILE A 353 3.61 -24.75 8.21
N GLY A 354 3.01 -24.83 7.03
CA GLY A 354 3.65 -24.44 5.78
C GLY A 354 3.42 -22.96 5.50
N ILE A 355 4.49 -22.21 5.18
CA ILE A 355 4.43 -20.82 4.75
C ILE A 355 4.92 -20.75 3.31
N ILE A 356 4.09 -20.27 2.39
CA ILE A 356 4.45 -20.03 1.00
C ILE A 356 4.50 -18.51 0.79
N GLY A 357 5.61 -18.00 0.27
CA GLY A 357 5.71 -16.61 -0.16
C GLY A 357 5.36 -16.46 -1.63
N PHE A 358 4.68 -15.35 -1.98
CA PHE A 358 4.26 -15.06 -3.36
C PHE A 358 4.26 -13.56 -3.61
N ALA A 359 5.06 -13.11 -4.58
CA ALA A 359 5.09 -11.73 -5.02
C ALA A 359 4.06 -11.50 -6.14
N GLU A 360 3.39 -10.36 -6.15
CA GLU A 360 2.52 -9.95 -7.26
C GLU A 360 3.36 -9.45 -8.44
N ASN A 361 2.81 -9.55 -9.64
CA ASN A 361 3.43 -8.94 -10.80
C ASN A 361 3.18 -7.43 -10.79
N TYR A 362 4.17 -6.67 -10.40
CA TYR A 362 4.14 -5.20 -10.35
C TYR A 362 4.12 -4.55 -11.75
N SER A 363 3.46 -5.17 -12.73
CA SER A 363 3.43 -4.71 -14.13
C SER A 363 2.82 -3.32 -14.32
N SER A 364 2.04 -2.85 -13.36
CA SER A 364 1.49 -1.49 -13.29
C SER A 364 2.35 -0.54 -12.44
N SER A 365 3.30 -1.07 -11.68
CA SER A 365 4.20 -0.30 -10.84
C SER A 365 5.46 0.12 -11.60
N VAL A 366 6.20 1.04 -11.01
CA VAL A 366 7.50 1.55 -11.44
C VAL A 366 8.49 0.44 -11.78
N ALA A 367 8.42 -0.65 -11.04
CA ALA A 367 9.39 -1.73 -11.07
C ALA A 367 9.35 -2.61 -12.32
N ALA A 368 8.26 -2.67 -13.07
CA ALA A 368 8.10 -3.71 -14.11
C ALA A 368 9.19 -3.72 -15.19
N LYS A 369 9.53 -2.54 -15.74
CA LYS A 369 10.61 -2.46 -16.73
C LYS A 369 12.00 -2.48 -16.09
N PHE A 370 12.14 -1.88 -14.92
CA PHE A 370 13.36 -1.94 -14.12
C PHE A 370 13.73 -3.39 -13.81
N PHE A 371 12.78 -4.21 -13.37
CA PHE A 371 12.99 -5.65 -13.18
C PHE A 371 13.36 -6.37 -14.46
N ALA A 372 12.65 -6.09 -15.55
CA ALA A 372 12.92 -6.72 -16.84
C ALA A 372 14.33 -6.43 -17.36
N ASN A 373 14.82 -5.19 -17.20
CA ASN A 373 16.17 -4.81 -17.61
C ASN A 373 17.26 -5.53 -16.80
N ARG A 374 17.00 -5.83 -15.53
CA ARG A 374 17.91 -6.61 -14.67
C ARG A 374 17.67 -8.12 -14.75
N GLY A 375 16.80 -8.53 -15.67
CA GLY A 375 16.45 -9.93 -15.92
C GLY A 375 15.54 -10.56 -14.90
N PHE A 376 14.93 -9.75 -13.99
CA PHE A 376 13.93 -10.24 -13.06
C PHE A 376 12.58 -10.46 -13.72
N GLU A 377 11.88 -11.48 -13.27
CA GLU A 377 10.54 -11.87 -13.71
C GLU A 377 9.76 -12.40 -12.50
N ILE A 378 8.60 -11.86 -12.22
CA ILE A 378 7.64 -12.42 -11.27
C ILE A 378 6.57 -13.16 -12.08
N ARG A 379 6.38 -14.44 -11.79
CA ARG A 379 5.43 -15.31 -12.49
C ARG A 379 4.19 -15.54 -11.65
N GLU A 380 3.10 -14.92 -12.03
CA GLU A 380 1.80 -15.13 -11.41
C GLU A 380 1.13 -16.40 -11.94
N ASP A 381 1.61 -17.55 -11.47
CA ASP A 381 1.04 -18.85 -11.80
C ASP A 381 0.29 -19.40 -10.57
N TYR A 382 -0.99 -19.07 -10.49
CA TYR A 382 -1.86 -19.51 -9.39
C TYR A 382 -2.12 -21.03 -9.39
N ASP A 383 -2.03 -21.69 -10.55
CA ASP A 383 -2.13 -23.16 -10.61
C ASP A 383 -0.89 -23.81 -9.98
N ALA A 384 0.30 -23.28 -10.28
CA ALA A 384 1.55 -23.74 -9.65
C ALA A 384 1.57 -23.44 -8.15
N LEU A 385 1.06 -22.27 -7.75
CA LEU A 385 0.93 -21.86 -6.35
C LEU A 385 -0.01 -22.83 -5.59
N SER A 386 -1.17 -23.14 -6.13
CA SER A 386 -2.12 -24.11 -5.58
C SER A 386 -1.50 -25.51 -5.49
N ALA A 387 -0.77 -25.94 -6.53
CA ALA A 387 -0.08 -27.22 -6.52
C ALA A 387 0.99 -27.31 -5.43
N LEU A 388 1.72 -26.19 -5.18
CA LEU A 388 2.71 -26.10 -4.11
C LEU A 388 2.06 -26.24 -2.72
N ALA A 389 0.93 -25.55 -2.50
CA ALA A 389 0.17 -25.68 -1.26
C ALA A 389 -0.37 -27.10 -1.06
N GLY A 390 -0.87 -27.73 -2.13
CA GLY A 390 -1.29 -29.13 -2.13
C GLY A 390 -0.14 -30.09 -1.77
N LYS A 391 1.07 -29.84 -2.28
CA LYS A 391 2.28 -30.60 -1.92
C LYS A 391 2.60 -30.48 -0.43
N LEU A 392 2.54 -29.26 0.14
CA LEU A 392 2.81 -29.07 1.57
C LEU A 392 1.85 -29.87 2.45
N LYS A 393 0.56 -29.93 2.11
CA LYS A 393 -0.42 -30.72 2.84
C LYS A 393 -0.23 -32.24 2.66
N GLN A 394 0.02 -32.70 1.42
CA GLN A 394 -0.01 -34.12 1.09
C GLN A 394 1.33 -34.83 1.25
N GLU A 395 2.44 -34.18 0.90
CA GLU A 395 3.77 -34.78 0.91
C GLU A 395 4.60 -34.37 2.11
N GLU A 396 4.53 -33.08 2.48
CA GLU A 396 5.28 -32.54 3.63
C GLU A 396 4.48 -32.66 4.94
N HIS A 397 3.22 -33.07 4.87
CA HIS A 397 2.32 -33.26 6.02
C HIS A 397 2.14 -32.02 6.90
N CYS A 398 1.99 -30.85 6.28
CA CYS A 398 1.63 -29.65 6.99
C CYS A 398 0.16 -29.71 7.43
N ASP A 399 -0.10 -29.38 8.68
CA ASP A 399 -1.44 -29.35 9.27
C ASP A 399 -2.22 -28.10 8.81
N ALA A 400 -1.53 -27.00 8.54
CA ALA A 400 -2.07 -25.81 7.91
C ALA A 400 -1.05 -25.17 6.95
N VAL A 401 -1.56 -24.42 5.94
CA VAL A 401 -0.76 -23.70 4.95
C VAL A 401 -1.20 -22.24 4.90
N ILE A 402 -0.24 -21.34 5.13
CA ILE A 402 -0.41 -19.90 5.05
C ILE A 402 0.21 -19.39 3.74
N LEU A 403 -0.52 -18.59 2.99
CA LEU A 403 0.00 -17.79 1.90
C LEU A 403 0.40 -16.42 2.44
N LEU A 404 1.65 -16.05 2.27
CA LEU A 404 2.21 -14.74 2.58
C LEU A 404 2.51 -14.03 1.27
N THR A 405 1.80 -12.95 0.96
CA THR A 405 1.91 -12.29 -0.35
C THR A 405 2.04 -10.79 -0.22
N HIS A 406 2.92 -10.18 -1.01
CA HIS A 406 2.91 -8.71 -1.13
C HIS A 406 1.96 -8.29 -2.24
N ALA A 407 0.67 -8.54 -2.02
CA ALA A 407 -0.45 -8.14 -2.85
C ALA A 407 -1.64 -7.84 -1.95
N ASN A 408 -2.64 -7.13 -2.47
CA ASN A 408 -3.89 -6.99 -1.73
C ASN A 408 -4.48 -8.37 -1.42
N ALA A 409 -4.66 -8.70 -0.14
CA ALA A 409 -5.11 -10.02 0.30
C ALA A 409 -6.50 -10.39 -0.24
N ALA A 410 -7.40 -9.40 -0.38
CA ALA A 410 -8.74 -9.63 -0.94
C ALA A 410 -8.66 -10.01 -2.42
N ASP A 411 -7.82 -9.32 -3.20
CA ASP A 411 -7.66 -9.59 -4.64
C ASP A 411 -7.00 -10.96 -4.88
N THR A 412 -5.95 -11.28 -4.12
CA THR A 412 -5.32 -12.61 -4.16
C THR A 412 -6.28 -13.70 -3.73
N SER A 413 -7.02 -13.47 -2.66
CA SER A 413 -8.04 -14.39 -2.17
C SER A 413 -9.16 -14.64 -3.20
N ALA A 414 -9.55 -13.61 -3.97
CA ALA A 414 -10.53 -13.76 -5.05
C ALA A 414 -10.01 -14.63 -6.21
N LYS A 415 -8.71 -14.56 -6.52
CA LYS A 415 -8.06 -15.44 -7.52
C LYS A 415 -7.98 -16.90 -7.05
N LEU A 416 -8.07 -17.14 -5.74
CA LEU A 416 -8.02 -18.45 -5.09
C LEU A 416 -9.38 -18.87 -4.49
N ASP A 417 -10.48 -18.30 -4.94
CA ASP A 417 -11.84 -18.46 -4.36
C ASP A 417 -12.31 -19.94 -4.26
N GLN A 418 -11.82 -20.81 -5.11
CA GLN A 418 -12.18 -22.24 -5.12
C GLN A 418 -11.06 -23.14 -4.55
N ASP A 419 -9.92 -22.56 -4.18
CA ASP A 419 -8.79 -23.34 -3.65
C ASP A 419 -8.93 -23.60 -2.16
N ARG A 420 -8.87 -24.86 -1.79
CA ARG A 420 -8.96 -25.33 -0.39
C ARG A 420 -7.60 -25.76 0.19
N ASN A 421 -6.52 -25.51 -0.53
CA ASN A 421 -5.18 -25.85 -0.05
C ASN A 421 -4.61 -24.78 0.89
N PHE A 422 -5.14 -23.57 0.85
CA PHE A 422 -4.76 -22.48 1.74
C PHE A 422 -5.74 -22.36 2.90
N ASP A 423 -5.22 -22.15 4.09
CA ASP A 423 -6.00 -22.00 5.33
C ASP A 423 -6.06 -20.53 5.78
N LEU A 424 -5.02 -19.73 5.46
CA LEU A 424 -4.95 -18.29 5.73
C LEU A 424 -4.17 -17.61 4.61
N ILE A 425 -4.61 -16.42 4.18
CA ILE A 425 -3.95 -15.55 3.21
C ILE A 425 -3.63 -14.24 3.90
N LEU A 426 -2.36 -13.87 3.95
CA LEU A 426 -1.85 -12.63 4.52
C LEU A 426 -1.24 -11.77 3.43
N GLY A 427 -1.55 -10.47 3.42
CA GLY A 427 -1.19 -9.61 2.31
C GLY A 427 -0.79 -8.19 2.68
N GLY A 428 -0.37 -7.39 1.67
CA GLY A 428 0.12 -6.02 1.84
C GLY A 428 -0.11 -5.13 0.64
N HIS A 429 0.88 -4.29 0.30
CA HIS A 429 0.98 -3.43 -0.88
C HIS A 429 -0.04 -2.29 -0.95
N SER A 430 -1.23 -2.48 -0.48
CA SER A 430 -2.30 -1.46 -0.58
C SER A 430 -2.24 -0.40 0.53
N HIS A 431 -1.45 -0.59 1.57
CA HIS A 431 -1.41 0.19 2.82
C HIS A 431 -2.78 0.32 3.49
N LYS A 432 -3.71 -0.60 3.21
CA LYS A 432 -5.08 -0.55 3.69
C LYS A 432 -5.40 -1.76 4.53
N SER A 433 -5.89 -1.52 5.73
CA SER A 433 -6.45 -2.58 6.55
C SER A 433 -7.64 -3.23 5.85
N ASP A 434 -7.58 -4.54 5.67
CA ASP A 434 -8.66 -5.34 5.10
C ASP A 434 -8.67 -6.75 5.68
N MET A 435 -9.83 -7.37 5.79
CA MET A 435 -9.96 -8.77 6.19
C MET A 435 -11.27 -9.36 5.71
N GLY A 436 -11.29 -10.68 5.51
CA GLY A 436 -12.50 -11.35 5.06
C GLY A 436 -12.34 -12.85 4.90
N ARG A 437 -13.33 -13.47 4.23
CA ARG A 437 -13.31 -14.87 3.79
C ARG A 437 -13.67 -14.96 2.32
N ASN A 438 -13.05 -15.86 1.60
CA ASN A 438 -13.42 -16.19 0.22
C ASN A 438 -14.51 -17.27 0.16
N GLU A 439 -14.94 -17.66 -1.05
CA GLU A 439 -15.96 -18.69 -1.25
C GLU A 439 -15.49 -20.08 -0.80
N ALA A 440 -14.20 -20.37 -0.80
CA ALA A 440 -13.64 -21.61 -0.23
C ALA A 440 -13.71 -21.64 1.31
N GLY A 441 -13.94 -20.50 1.95
CA GLY A 441 -13.93 -20.32 3.41
C GLY A 441 -12.58 -19.89 3.98
N THR A 442 -11.57 -19.68 3.13
CA THR A 442 -10.24 -19.23 3.54
C THR A 442 -10.28 -17.79 4.03
N VAL A 443 -9.76 -17.54 5.21
CA VAL A 443 -9.61 -16.18 5.75
C VAL A 443 -8.48 -15.46 5.04
N TYR A 444 -8.68 -14.18 4.76
CA TYR A 444 -7.63 -13.27 4.30
C TYR A 444 -7.58 -12.03 5.17
N ALA A 445 -6.38 -11.44 5.31
CA ALA A 445 -6.19 -10.18 6.02
C ALA A 445 -4.97 -9.42 5.47
N SER A 446 -4.98 -8.10 5.64
CA SER A 446 -3.86 -7.19 5.41
C SER A 446 -3.91 -6.07 6.43
N PRO A 447 -2.80 -5.65 7.07
CA PRO A 447 -2.77 -4.47 7.94
C PRO A 447 -2.66 -3.17 7.11
N ALA A 448 -2.81 -2.02 7.78
CA ALA A 448 -2.36 -0.74 7.24
C ALA A 448 -0.83 -0.63 7.32
N GLY A 449 -0.24 0.11 6.39
CA GLY A 449 1.22 0.31 6.30
C GLY A 449 1.80 1.25 7.35
N ASN A 450 3.10 1.53 7.21
CA ASN A 450 3.89 2.47 8.03
C ASN A 450 3.91 2.11 9.52
N ALA A 451 3.91 0.81 9.83
CA ALA A 451 3.85 0.28 11.19
C ALA A 451 2.69 0.82 12.05
N THR A 452 1.57 1.24 11.41
CA THR A 452 0.40 1.77 12.12
C THR A 452 -0.57 0.68 12.56
N ALA A 453 -0.47 -0.52 11.99
CA ALA A 453 -1.33 -1.64 12.30
C ALA A 453 -0.62 -2.98 12.12
N PHE A 454 -1.18 -4.04 12.69
CA PHE A 454 -0.80 -5.42 12.43
C PHE A 454 -2.01 -6.35 12.53
N VAL A 455 -1.92 -7.52 11.91
CA VAL A 455 -2.94 -8.56 11.95
C VAL A 455 -2.62 -9.54 13.08
N ARG A 456 -3.67 -9.98 13.79
CA ARG A 456 -3.64 -11.14 14.67
C ARG A 456 -4.73 -12.11 14.23
N SER A 457 -4.38 -13.38 14.07
CA SER A 457 -5.30 -14.49 13.76
C SER A 457 -4.98 -15.69 14.61
N GLU A 458 -5.91 -16.62 14.77
CA GLU A 458 -5.70 -17.89 15.47
C GLU A 458 -6.04 -19.06 14.55
N LEU A 459 -5.06 -19.91 14.25
CA LEU A 459 -5.31 -21.20 13.63
C LEU A 459 -5.82 -22.17 14.71
N VAL A 460 -7.00 -22.74 14.49
CA VAL A 460 -7.66 -23.64 15.44
C VAL A 460 -7.57 -25.08 14.95
N PHE A 461 -7.13 -25.96 15.83
CA PHE A 461 -6.95 -27.38 15.55
C PHE A 461 -7.76 -28.25 16.52
N ASP A 462 -8.24 -29.38 16.01
CA ASP A 462 -8.75 -30.49 16.78
C ASP A 462 -7.73 -31.62 16.84
N LYS A 463 -8.03 -32.66 17.59
CA LYS A 463 -7.32 -33.94 17.54
C LYS A 463 -8.22 -35.00 16.90
N ASP A 464 -7.63 -35.80 16.00
CA ASP A 464 -8.27 -37.03 15.52
C ASP A 464 -8.25 -38.15 16.61
N ASP A 465 -8.85 -39.30 16.32
CA ASP A 465 -8.88 -40.46 17.24
C ASP A 465 -7.48 -40.98 17.55
N ALA A 466 -6.46 -40.71 16.75
CA ALA A 466 -5.08 -41.09 16.96
C ALA A 466 -4.27 -40.02 17.72
N GLY A 467 -4.85 -38.83 17.94
CA GLY A 467 -4.23 -37.71 18.63
C GLY A 467 -3.45 -36.78 17.71
N ASN A 468 -3.58 -36.91 16.38
CA ASN A 468 -2.92 -36.02 15.42
C ASN A 468 -3.70 -34.73 15.28
N PRO A 469 -3.04 -33.61 14.95
CA PRO A 469 -3.71 -32.33 14.66
C PRO A 469 -4.58 -32.41 13.41
N VAL A 470 -5.74 -31.77 13.48
CA VAL A 470 -6.66 -31.59 12.35
C VAL A 470 -7.04 -30.13 12.31
N PHE A 471 -6.63 -29.41 11.28
CA PHE A 471 -7.02 -28.01 11.11
C PHE A 471 -8.54 -27.89 11.03
N ARG A 472 -9.11 -26.97 11.82
CA ARG A 472 -10.54 -26.72 11.89
C ARG A 472 -10.93 -25.45 11.14
N ASP A 473 -10.32 -24.31 11.51
CA ASP A 473 -10.68 -23.00 11.01
C ASP A 473 -9.65 -21.94 11.44
N VAL A 474 -9.79 -20.73 10.91
CA VAL A 474 -9.15 -19.50 11.43
C VAL A 474 -10.17 -18.70 12.20
N ARG A 475 -9.83 -18.30 13.41
CA ARG A 475 -10.70 -17.55 14.33
C ARG A 475 -9.99 -16.31 14.86
N GLY A 476 -10.76 -15.40 15.46
CA GLY A 476 -10.22 -14.26 16.17
C GLY A 476 -9.32 -13.35 15.29
N THR A 477 -9.59 -13.31 13.97
CA THR A 477 -8.84 -12.41 13.09
C THR A 477 -9.21 -10.97 13.40
N ASN A 478 -8.22 -10.19 13.83
CA ASN A 478 -8.36 -8.80 14.22
C ASN A 478 -7.27 -7.96 13.59
N LEU A 479 -7.61 -6.72 13.29
CA LEU A 479 -6.68 -5.67 12.91
C LEU A 479 -6.43 -4.81 14.15
N LEU A 480 -5.21 -4.83 14.67
CA LEU A 480 -4.82 -3.98 15.80
C LEU A 480 -4.16 -2.72 15.22
N ILE A 481 -4.71 -1.56 15.55
CA ILE A 481 -4.33 -0.26 14.99
C ILE A 481 -3.85 0.61 16.14
N SER A 482 -2.65 1.19 16.01
CA SER A 482 -2.11 2.10 17.00
C SER A 482 -2.72 3.51 16.90
N THR A 483 -2.74 4.21 18.01
CA THR A 483 -2.94 5.65 18.09
C THR A 483 -1.63 6.33 18.46
N THR A 484 -1.51 7.63 18.24
CA THR A 484 -0.34 8.40 18.67
C THR A 484 -0.10 8.27 20.20
N GLU A 485 -1.18 8.20 21.00
CA GLU A 485 -1.07 8.00 22.45
C GLU A 485 -0.45 6.63 22.80
N ASP A 486 -0.75 5.59 22.03
CA ASP A 486 -0.19 4.24 22.23
C ASP A 486 1.31 4.18 21.90
N THR A 487 1.76 4.97 20.96
CA THR A 487 3.11 4.91 20.38
C THR A 487 4.08 5.92 20.98
N THR A 488 3.60 6.93 21.75
CA THR A 488 4.46 7.93 22.38
C THR A 488 4.84 7.56 23.82
N LEU A 489 6.04 8.00 24.24
CA LEU A 489 6.48 7.83 25.63
C LEU A 489 5.73 8.80 26.54
N SER A 490 4.85 8.26 27.36
CA SER A 490 4.14 9.01 28.41
C SER A 490 4.47 8.44 29.79
N ALA A 491 4.23 9.23 30.84
CA ALA A 491 4.42 8.75 32.22
C ALA A 491 3.56 7.50 32.55
N GLU A 492 2.47 7.31 31.82
CA GLU A 492 1.59 6.15 31.92
C GLU A 492 2.17 4.96 31.15
N ASN A 493 2.74 5.18 29.97
CA ASN A 493 3.38 4.17 29.13
C ASN A 493 4.75 3.72 29.68
N GLU A 494 5.51 4.61 30.32
CA GLU A 494 6.78 4.25 30.99
C GLU A 494 6.62 3.20 32.08
N SER A 495 5.48 3.19 32.76
CA SER A 495 5.21 2.27 33.87
C SER A 495 4.60 0.94 33.46
N GLY A 496 4.03 0.84 32.26
CA GLY A 496 3.11 -0.22 31.89
C GLY A 496 3.51 -1.11 30.73
N SER A 497 4.55 -0.77 29.97
CA SER A 497 5.10 -1.65 28.94
C SER A 497 4.20 -2.02 27.75
N LEU A 498 3.49 -1.06 27.17
CA LEU A 498 2.93 -1.25 25.84
C LEU A 498 4.02 -1.18 24.77
N LEU A 499 5.09 -0.42 25.03
CA LEU A 499 6.21 -0.24 24.12
C LEU A 499 7.36 -1.20 24.47
N ASP A 500 7.89 -1.85 23.44
CA ASP A 500 9.03 -2.74 23.59
C ASP A 500 10.33 -1.95 23.76
N LYS A 501 11.06 -2.20 24.84
CA LYS A 501 12.26 -1.43 25.20
C LYS A 501 13.45 -1.71 24.31
N ASP A 502 13.56 -2.90 23.74
CA ASP A 502 14.67 -3.25 22.87
C ASP A 502 14.49 -2.56 21.52
N ILE A 503 13.24 -2.49 21.01
CA ILE A 503 12.93 -1.75 19.78
C ILE A 503 13.05 -0.23 20.00
N ILE A 504 12.66 0.32 21.15
CA ILE A 504 12.95 1.73 21.49
C ILE A 504 14.46 1.99 21.43
N ALA A 505 15.28 1.10 22.01
CA ALA A 505 16.73 1.29 22.00
C ALA A 505 17.34 1.25 20.58
N ILE A 506 16.78 0.44 19.69
CA ILE A 506 17.15 0.44 18.26
C ILE A 506 16.76 1.75 17.62
N SER A 507 15.50 2.20 17.84
CA SER A 507 14.96 3.45 17.31
C SER A 507 15.80 4.65 17.74
N ASP A 508 16.12 4.76 19.04
CA ASP A 508 16.93 5.87 19.59
C ASP A 508 18.33 5.92 18.98
N ARG A 509 18.98 4.75 18.80
CA ARG A 509 20.27 4.68 18.12
C ARG A 509 20.18 5.08 16.64
N ALA A 510 19.12 4.69 15.97
CA ALA A 510 18.88 5.09 14.58
C ALA A 510 18.70 6.60 14.47
N VAL A 511 17.90 7.21 15.37
CA VAL A 511 17.69 8.65 15.44
C VAL A 511 19.01 9.37 15.72
N GLU A 512 19.80 8.91 16.71
CA GLU A 512 21.11 9.51 17.04
C GLU A 512 22.06 9.43 15.84
N SER A 513 22.14 8.28 15.17
CA SER A 513 23.02 8.08 14.02
C SER A 513 22.62 8.93 12.81
N ALA A 514 21.32 9.10 12.61
CA ALA A 514 20.79 9.90 11.52
C ALA A 514 20.86 11.41 11.79
N SER A 515 20.76 11.84 13.06
CA SER A 515 20.66 13.27 13.42
C SER A 515 21.84 14.09 12.95
N GLU A 516 23.07 13.59 13.10
CA GLU A 516 24.28 14.31 12.63
C GLU A 516 24.25 14.54 11.12
N VAL A 517 23.72 13.59 10.37
CA VAL A 517 23.59 13.67 8.91
C VAL A 517 22.44 14.60 8.54
N LEU A 518 21.30 14.43 9.17
CA LEU A 518 20.08 15.20 8.88
C LEU A 518 20.22 16.68 9.21
N GLU A 519 20.87 17.02 10.33
CA GLU A 519 21.09 18.38 10.77
C GLU A 519 22.21 19.08 9.98
N SER A 520 22.95 18.37 9.14
CA SER A 520 24.05 18.98 8.38
C SER A 520 23.52 20.02 7.38
N GLU A 521 24.05 21.24 7.49
CA GLU A 521 23.69 22.35 6.63
C GLU A 521 24.24 22.14 5.20
N LEU A 522 23.38 22.25 4.20
CA LEU A 522 23.74 22.24 2.78
C LEU A 522 23.97 23.65 2.25
N GLY A 523 23.29 24.64 2.82
CA GLY A 523 23.34 26.04 2.39
C GLY A 523 22.12 26.81 2.90
N TYR A 524 21.77 27.90 2.21
CA TYR A 524 20.56 28.66 2.53
C TYR A 524 19.88 29.17 1.26
N ILE A 525 18.56 29.34 1.33
CA ILE A 525 17.73 29.94 0.31
C ILE A 525 17.23 31.32 0.78
N THR A 526 17.01 32.24 -0.16
CA THR A 526 16.42 33.58 0.07
C THR A 526 15.00 33.66 -0.46
N GLU A 527 14.59 32.69 -1.30
CA GLU A 527 13.25 32.54 -1.85
C GLU A 527 12.70 31.18 -1.52
N SER A 528 11.41 31.07 -1.25
CA SER A 528 10.78 29.82 -0.86
C SER A 528 10.70 28.82 -2.04
N VAL A 529 11.04 27.59 -1.78
CA VAL A 529 10.81 26.45 -2.68
C VAL A 529 9.38 25.99 -2.47
N ARG A 530 8.50 26.25 -3.44
CA ARG A 530 7.06 25.94 -3.38
C ARG A 530 6.72 24.84 -4.37
N CYS A 531 6.29 23.71 -3.87
CA CYS A 531 6.01 22.54 -4.68
C CYS A 531 4.60 22.56 -5.28
N PHE A 532 3.63 23.12 -4.56
CA PHE A 532 2.22 23.04 -4.89
C PHE A 532 1.61 24.33 -5.44
N ASP A 533 2.29 25.46 -5.30
CA ASP A 533 1.84 26.71 -5.88
C ASP A 533 2.30 26.83 -7.33
N TYR A 534 1.36 27.00 -8.26
CA TYR A 534 1.70 27.40 -9.62
C TYR A 534 2.20 28.85 -9.68
N PHE A 535 2.91 29.19 -10.75
CA PHE A 535 3.13 30.58 -11.09
C PHE A 535 1.76 31.27 -11.29
N PRO A 536 1.37 32.19 -10.40
CA PRO A 536 -0.07 32.42 -10.11
C PRO A 536 -0.83 33.25 -11.15
N GLU A 537 -0.18 33.91 -12.11
CA GLU A 537 -0.83 35.00 -12.88
C GLU A 537 -1.07 34.71 -14.35
N SER A 538 -0.57 33.60 -14.93
CA SER A 538 -0.55 33.43 -16.39
C SER A 538 -1.19 32.10 -16.89
N GLY A 539 -1.57 31.19 -16.03
CA GLY A 539 -1.98 29.84 -16.44
C GLY A 539 -0.80 29.00 -16.95
N GLU A 540 0.41 29.41 -16.63
CA GLU A 540 1.67 28.71 -16.91
C GLU A 540 1.83 27.49 -16.02
N ARG A 541 2.53 26.47 -16.53
CA ARG A 541 2.86 25.26 -15.75
C ARG A 541 4.24 25.44 -15.14
N GLY A 542 4.36 25.08 -13.87
CA GLY A 542 5.61 25.12 -13.13
C GLY A 542 5.46 25.70 -11.73
N SER A 543 6.47 25.52 -10.94
CA SER A 543 6.60 26.07 -9.59
C SER A 543 8.09 26.25 -9.27
N THR A 544 8.41 27.05 -8.25
CA THR A 544 9.80 27.19 -7.80
C THR A 544 10.38 25.84 -7.32
N GLY A 545 9.55 24.98 -6.69
CA GLY A 545 9.92 23.62 -6.31
C GLY A 545 10.16 22.72 -7.52
N GLY A 546 9.29 22.81 -8.55
CA GLY A 546 9.50 22.09 -9.80
C GLY A 546 10.80 22.47 -10.50
N ASN A 547 11.13 23.76 -10.55
CA ASN A 547 12.39 24.25 -11.10
C ASN A 547 13.60 23.78 -10.28
N PHE A 548 13.50 23.87 -8.95
CA PHE A 548 14.54 23.43 -8.03
C PHE A 548 14.86 21.95 -8.28
N HIS A 549 13.85 21.09 -8.30
CA HIS A 549 14.03 19.66 -8.52
C HIS A 549 14.52 19.31 -9.93
N THR A 550 13.87 19.84 -11.00
CA THR A 550 14.30 19.51 -12.37
C THR A 550 15.70 20.03 -12.68
N THR A 551 16.15 21.10 -12.02
CA THR A 551 17.53 21.58 -12.12
C THR A 551 18.50 20.57 -11.49
N LEU A 552 18.18 20.04 -10.31
CA LEU A 552 18.99 18.99 -9.66
C LEU A 552 19.04 17.72 -10.52
N VAL A 553 17.91 17.25 -11.03
CA VAL A 553 17.84 16.08 -11.95
C VAL A 553 18.71 16.31 -13.17
N ARG A 554 18.60 17.46 -13.81
CA ARG A 554 19.37 17.83 -15.00
C ARG A 554 20.87 17.87 -14.74
N GLN A 555 21.28 18.47 -13.64
CA GLN A 555 22.69 18.57 -13.26
C GLN A 555 23.25 17.20 -12.83
N ALA A 556 22.50 16.39 -12.10
CA ALA A 556 22.93 15.06 -11.68
C ALA A 556 23.21 14.14 -12.86
N ALA A 557 22.43 14.28 -13.94
CA ALA A 557 22.57 13.47 -15.15
C ALA A 557 23.41 14.14 -16.26
N ASP A 558 23.93 15.35 -16.05
CA ASP A 558 24.55 16.18 -17.11
C ASP A 558 23.66 16.26 -18.37
N ALA A 559 22.37 16.52 -18.17
CA ALA A 559 21.35 16.48 -19.21
C ALA A 559 21.00 17.89 -19.71
N ASP A 560 20.55 17.96 -20.98
CA ASP A 560 20.05 19.20 -21.59
C ASP A 560 18.67 19.60 -21.03
N VAL A 561 17.78 18.61 -20.82
CA VAL A 561 16.39 18.79 -20.41
C VAL A 561 16.06 17.80 -19.31
N ALA A 562 15.29 18.23 -18.33
CA ALA A 562 14.69 17.31 -17.35
C ALA A 562 13.18 17.55 -17.22
N PHE A 563 12.46 16.46 -16.98
CA PHE A 563 11.04 16.47 -16.63
C PHE A 563 10.81 15.82 -15.28
N PHE A 564 9.72 16.27 -14.63
CA PHE A 564 9.29 15.73 -13.36
C PHE A 564 7.78 15.77 -13.18
N ASN A 565 7.26 14.91 -12.28
CA ASN A 565 5.87 14.92 -11.86
C ASN A 565 5.71 15.66 -10.52
N ARG A 566 4.72 16.54 -10.45
CA ARG A 566 4.48 17.35 -9.24
C ARG A 566 4.28 16.52 -7.97
N HIS A 567 3.61 15.36 -8.07
CA HIS A 567 3.35 14.50 -6.92
C HIS A 567 4.59 13.83 -6.30
N GLY A 568 5.73 13.86 -6.98
CA GLY A 568 6.99 13.37 -6.43
C GLY A 568 7.62 14.32 -5.39
N MET A 569 7.09 15.53 -5.22
CA MET A 569 7.47 16.46 -4.16
C MET A 569 6.41 16.44 -3.05
N ARG A 570 6.83 16.52 -1.78
CA ARG A 570 5.93 16.30 -0.65
C ARG A 570 5.80 17.48 0.30
N GLU A 571 6.76 18.40 0.32
CA GLU A 571 6.80 19.52 1.25
C GLU A 571 7.26 20.79 0.55
N ASP A 572 7.03 21.95 1.17
CA ASP A 572 7.56 23.26 0.77
C ASP A 572 8.70 23.69 1.71
N LEU A 573 9.77 24.31 1.18
CA LEU A 573 10.74 25.00 2.02
C LEU A 573 10.41 26.48 2.06
N ILE A 574 9.79 26.93 3.13
CA ILE A 574 9.32 28.30 3.28
C ILE A 574 10.36 29.14 4.00
N VAL A 575 10.77 30.25 3.39
CA VAL A 575 11.52 31.30 4.10
C VAL A 575 10.53 31.97 5.07
N PRO A 576 10.81 31.95 6.39
CA PRO A 576 9.87 32.47 7.39
C PRO A 576 9.56 33.96 7.17
N GLU A 577 8.35 34.37 7.50
CA GLU A 577 7.94 35.77 7.38
C GLU A 577 8.80 36.68 8.26
N GLY A 578 9.49 37.64 7.66
CA GLY A 578 10.38 38.58 8.33
C GLY A 578 11.83 38.13 8.43
N GLU A 579 12.16 36.95 7.94
CA GLU A 579 13.54 36.48 7.80
C GLU A 579 14.04 36.73 6.37
N ASP A 580 15.34 37.01 6.23
CA ASP A 580 15.95 37.23 4.92
C ASP A 580 16.37 35.92 4.22
N ARG A 581 16.38 34.82 4.94
CA ARG A 581 16.81 33.50 4.44
C ARG A 581 16.32 32.36 5.34
N ARG A 582 16.35 31.14 4.76
CA ARG A 582 16.19 29.87 5.49
C ARG A 582 17.41 28.99 5.24
N THR A 583 17.99 28.42 6.29
CA THR A 583 18.99 27.33 6.17
C THR A 583 18.30 26.09 5.57
N VAL A 584 19.00 25.42 4.67
CA VAL A 584 18.57 24.14 4.07
C VAL A 584 19.51 23.06 4.61
N THR A 585 18.92 22.01 5.15
CA THR A 585 19.63 20.85 5.70
C THR A 585 19.44 19.61 4.81
N GLN A 586 20.18 18.55 5.11
CA GLN A 586 19.92 17.26 4.42
C GLN A 586 18.50 16.74 4.72
N ALA A 587 17.99 16.93 5.94
CA ALA A 587 16.62 16.57 6.28
C ALA A 587 15.59 17.23 5.37
N ASP A 588 15.80 18.51 5.02
CA ASP A 588 14.91 19.20 4.08
C ASP A 588 14.85 18.52 2.72
N ILE A 589 15.97 17.98 2.23
CA ILE A 589 16.04 17.30 0.93
C ILE A 589 15.28 15.98 0.95
N TYR A 590 15.44 15.20 2.03
CA TYR A 590 14.68 13.96 2.20
C TYR A 590 13.18 14.22 2.41
N THR A 591 12.82 15.34 3.04
CA THR A 591 11.43 15.74 3.21
C THR A 591 10.80 16.22 1.90
N LEU A 592 11.54 17.00 1.11
CA LEU A 592 11.10 17.44 -0.22
C LEU A 592 10.92 16.26 -1.19
N PHE A 593 11.88 15.34 -1.19
CA PHE A 593 12.02 14.25 -2.14
C PHE A 593 12.18 12.92 -1.39
N PRO A 594 11.13 12.42 -0.72
CA PRO A 594 11.25 11.26 0.17
C PRO A 594 11.48 9.94 -0.60
N PHE A 595 11.24 9.94 -1.91
CA PHE A 595 11.45 8.76 -2.73
C PHE A 595 12.90 8.70 -3.19
N GLU A 596 13.62 7.74 -2.67
CA GLU A 596 14.92 7.38 -3.22
C GLU A 596 14.68 6.70 -4.57
N ALA A 597 15.23 7.29 -5.62
CA ALA A 597 14.95 6.91 -6.99
C ALA A 597 16.25 6.99 -7.80
N THR A 598 16.23 6.43 -8.99
CA THR A 598 17.28 6.67 -9.98
C THR A 598 16.81 7.64 -11.07
N ILE A 599 17.75 8.28 -11.72
CA ILE A 599 17.51 9.11 -12.88
C ILE A 599 17.78 8.27 -14.13
N VAL A 600 16.79 8.22 -15.00
CA VAL A 600 16.91 7.63 -16.34
C VAL A 600 17.29 8.73 -17.32
N LEU A 601 18.39 8.51 -18.03
CA LEU A 601 18.91 9.43 -19.04
C LEU A 601 18.70 8.85 -20.44
N TYR A 602 18.10 9.64 -21.31
CA TYR A 602 17.86 9.31 -22.72
C TYR A 602 18.68 10.23 -23.65
N GLU A 603 19.09 9.70 -24.80
CA GLU A 603 19.51 10.47 -25.96
C GLU A 603 18.39 10.45 -27.01
N LEU A 604 17.79 11.56 -27.27
CA LEU A 604 16.63 11.74 -28.15
C LEU A 604 16.97 12.70 -29.29
N THR A 605 16.25 12.58 -30.40
CA THR A 605 16.22 13.67 -31.36
C THR A 605 15.27 14.77 -30.88
N MET A 606 15.43 16.00 -31.38
CA MET A 606 14.46 17.07 -31.07
C MET A 606 13.05 16.72 -31.55
N GLN A 607 12.92 15.90 -32.59
CA GLN A 607 11.64 15.36 -33.03
C GLN A 607 11.04 14.40 -32.00
N ASP A 608 11.86 13.49 -31.41
CA ASP A 608 11.41 12.61 -30.31
C ASP A 608 11.02 13.46 -29.09
N LEU A 609 11.78 14.51 -28.77
CA LEU A 609 11.45 15.41 -27.64
C LEU A 609 10.09 16.12 -27.87
N LEU A 610 9.75 16.46 -29.11
CA LEU A 610 8.43 17.03 -29.42
C LEU A 610 7.31 16.03 -29.10
N GLU A 611 7.50 14.72 -29.29
CA GLU A 611 6.55 13.68 -28.87
C GLU A 611 6.39 13.64 -27.35
N VAL A 612 7.48 13.86 -26.60
CA VAL A 612 7.42 13.98 -25.13
C VAL A 612 6.58 15.19 -24.73
N PHE A 613 6.74 16.34 -25.40
CA PHE A 613 5.92 17.53 -25.16
C PHE A 613 4.45 17.31 -25.52
N ASP A 614 4.17 16.68 -26.64
CA ASP A 614 2.81 16.37 -27.06
C ASP A 614 2.10 15.51 -25.98
N TYR A 615 2.79 14.51 -25.43
CA TYR A 615 2.28 13.73 -24.31
C TYR A 615 2.14 14.58 -23.03
N ALA A 616 3.15 15.38 -22.67
CA ALA A 616 3.12 16.24 -21.49
C ALA A 616 1.92 17.21 -21.50
N LEU A 617 1.55 17.73 -22.67
CA LEU A 617 0.41 18.62 -22.85
C LEU A 617 -0.96 17.90 -22.77
N THR A 618 -1.02 16.56 -22.85
CA THR A 618 -2.23 15.80 -22.54
C THR A 618 -2.48 15.70 -21.03
N GLN A 619 -1.42 15.86 -20.22
CA GLN A 619 -1.51 15.79 -18.77
C GLN A 619 -2.13 17.10 -18.23
N ASP A 620 -2.85 16.99 -17.11
CA ASP A 620 -3.19 18.16 -16.31
C ASP A 620 -1.95 18.63 -15.51
N GLY A 621 -2.08 19.70 -14.77
CA GLY A 621 -0.96 20.24 -13.98
C GLY A 621 -0.41 19.34 -12.89
N TYR A 622 -0.96 18.14 -12.70
CA TYR A 622 -0.52 17.11 -11.77
C TYR A 622 0.02 15.84 -12.47
N GLY A 623 0.11 15.87 -13.81
CA GLY A 623 0.52 14.71 -14.58
C GLY A 623 2.02 14.39 -14.51
N LEU A 624 2.41 13.29 -15.17
CA LEU A 624 3.76 12.72 -15.12
C LEU A 624 4.87 13.71 -15.55
N LEU A 625 4.60 14.56 -16.54
CA LEU A 625 5.56 15.49 -17.11
C LEU A 625 5.11 16.95 -16.91
N SER A 626 4.62 17.25 -15.70
CA SER A 626 4.03 18.56 -15.41
C SER A 626 5.07 19.67 -15.10
N MET A 627 6.29 19.29 -14.76
CA MET A 627 7.42 20.17 -14.45
C MET A 627 8.58 19.88 -15.38
N MET A 628 9.36 20.89 -15.73
CA MET A 628 10.54 20.73 -16.57
C MET A 628 11.54 21.86 -16.38
N SER A 629 12.76 21.66 -16.86
CA SER A 629 13.78 22.69 -17.03
C SER A 629 14.69 22.38 -18.24
N GLY A 630 15.38 23.39 -18.77
CA GLY A 630 16.41 23.27 -19.80
C GLY A 630 15.96 23.68 -21.22
N ILE A 631 14.67 23.77 -21.49
CA ILE A 631 14.12 24.26 -22.76
C ILE A 631 12.79 24.97 -22.51
N THR A 632 12.53 26.09 -23.19
CA THR A 632 11.26 26.80 -23.06
C THR A 632 10.26 26.29 -24.11
N CYS A 633 9.07 25.88 -23.64
CA CYS A 633 7.97 25.43 -24.47
C CYS A 633 6.81 26.45 -24.44
N TYR A 634 6.53 27.10 -25.57
CA TYR A 634 5.32 27.86 -25.77
C TYR A 634 4.20 26.97 -26.26
N TYR A 635 3.02 27.05 -25.65
CA TYR A 635 1.89 26.19 -26.01
C TYR A 635 0.55 26.91 -25.90
N THR A 636 -0.44 26.43 -26.64
CA THR A 636 -1.85 26.84 -26.51
C THR A 636 -2.73 25.60 -26.49
N GLY A 637 -3.44 25.40 -25.39
CA GLY A 637 -4.22 24.18 -25.17
C GLY A 637 -3.30 22.95 -25.13
N ARG A 638 -3.34 22.13 -26.17
CA ARG A 638 -2.51 20.94 -26.32
C ARG A 638 -1.54 20.99 -27.49
N THR A 639 -1.27 22.17 -28.01
CA THR A 639 -0.42 22.37 -29.18
C THR A 639 0.84 23.12 -28.77
N VAL A 640 2.00 22.52 -29.09
CA VAL A 640 3.29 23.21 -28.98
C VAL A 640 3.38 24.28 -30.07
N ASN A 641 3.54 25.56 -29.66
CA ASN A 641 3.68 26.70 -30.54
C ASN A 641 5.16 26.96 -30.89
N ALA A 642 6.06 26.85 -29.91
CA ALA A 642 7.48 26.97 -30.13
C ALA A 642 8.30 26.25 -29.09
N LEU A 643 9.51 25.81 -29.48
CA LEU A 643 10.56 25.33 -28.59
C LEU A 643 11.78 26.22 -28.72
N ILE A 644 12.26 26.75 -27.60
CA ILE A 644 13.39 27.67 -27.52
C ILE A 644 14.44 27.08 -26.60
N LYS A 645 15.66 26.85 -27.10
CA LYS A 645 16.80 26.38 -26.29
C LYS A 645 17.89 27.44 -26.32
N ASP A 646 18.35 27.87 -25.16
CA ASP A 646 19.41 28.89 -25.01
C ASP A 646 19.09 30.20 -25.76
N GLY A 647 17.80 30.57 -25.81
CA GLY A 647 17.33 31.77 -26.53
C GLY A 647 17.22 31.60 -28.05
N VAL A 648 17.52 30.42 -28.58
CA VAL A 648 17.40 30.09 -30.01
C VAL A 648 16.10 29.37 -30.29
N PRO A 649 15.21 29.88 -31.17
CA PRO A 649 14.03 29.16 -31.58
C PRO A 649 14.40 27.99 -32.51
N LEU A 650 14.01 26.79 -32.14
CA LEU A 650 14.27 25.55 -32.88
C LEU A 650 13.05 25.06 -33.64
N TYR A 651 11.87 25.27 -33.08
CA TYR A 651 10.59 24.88 -33.64
C TYR A 651 9.58 26.01 -33.44
N VAL A 652 8.86 26.38 -34.49
CA VAL A 652 7.84 27.45 -34.46
C VAL A 652 6.66 27.09 -35.34
N HIS A 653 5.43 27.13 -34.81
CA HIS A 653 4.16 26.93 -35.50
C HIS A 653 4.12 25.74 -36.44
N GLY A 654 4.56 24.57 -35.96
CA GLY A 654 4.54 23.34 -36.76
C GLY A 654 5.73 23.18 -37.70
N THR A 655 6.76 24.04 -37.61
CA THR A 655 7.90 23.99 -38.52
C THR A 655 9.23 23.96 -37.73
N TRP A 656 10.06 23.00 -38.02
CA TRP A 656 11.45 22.97 -37.59
C TRP A 656 12.26 24.02 -38.36
N LEU A 657 13.07 24.77 -37.65
CA LEU A 657 13.96 25.76 -38.25
C LEU A 657 15.34 25.12 -38.50
N ASP A 658 15.98 25.48 -39.60
CA ASP A 658 17.35 25.10 -39.98
C ASP A 658 17.72 23.61 -39.85
N GLY A 659 16.74 22.72 -39.81
CA GLY A 659 16.97 21.26 -39.74
C GLY A 659 17.18 20.72 -38.33
N HIS A 660 16.81 21.47 -37.31
CA HIS A 660 16.96 21.14 -35.88
C HIS A 660 16.18 19.88 -35.42
N GLU A 661 15.26 19.35 -36.23
CA GLU A 661 14.51 18.11 -35.90
C GLU A 661 15.40 16.89 -35.63
N ASN A 662 16.61 16.87 -36.22
CA ASN A 662 17.56 15.77 -36.08
C ASN A 662 18.68 16.04 -35.08
N ASP A 663 18.71 17.22 -34.47
CA ASP A 663 19.67 17.50 -33.38
C ASP A 663 19.40 16.58 -32.20
N THR A 664 20.46 16.07 -31.59
CA THR A 664 20.35 15.24 -30.39
C THR A 664 20.25 16.09 -29.14
N VAL A 665 19.49 15.63 -28.20
CA VAL A 665 19.28 16.24 -26.88
C VAL A 665 19.23 15.17 -25.82
N THR A 666 19.87 15.39 -24.67
CA THR A 666 19.77 14.50 -23.53
C THR A 666 18.59 14.89 -22.65
N VAL A 667 17.78 13.89 -22.28
CA VAL A 667 16.57 14.07 -21.46
C VAL A 667 16.66 13.20 -20.23
N ALA A 668 16.55 13.81 -19.05
CA ALA A 668 16.58 13.16 -17.76
C ALA A 668 15.20 13.15 -17.09
N VAL A 669 14.83 12.03 -16.52
CA VAL A 669 13.61 11.88 -15.71
C VAL A 669 13.87 10.91 -14.56
N GLN A 670 13.07 10.95 -13.50
CA GLN A 670 13.11 9.86 -12.53
C GLN A 670 12.57 8.55 -13.12
N ASP A 671 13.05 7.42 -12.63
CA ASP A 671 12.65 6.07 -13.02
C ASP A 671 11.13 5.86 -12.99
N TYR A 672 10.44 6.40 -11.98
CA TYR A 672 8.98 6.41 -11.91
C TYR A 672 8.32 6.93 -13.19
N ILE A 673 8.83 8.01 -13.76
CA ILE A 673 8.29 8.60 -15.00
C ILE A 673 8.62 7.70 -16.19
N ALA A 674 9.87 7.22 -16.27
CA ALA A 674 10.36 6.37 -17.34
C ALA A 674 9.63 5.02 -17.40
N THR A 675 9.27 4.47 -16.24
CA THR A 675 8.64 3.14 -16.13
C THR A 675 7.12 3.18 -16.05
N SER A 676 6.50 4.38 -15.93
CA SER A 676 5.05 4.53 -15.87
C SER A 676 4.36 4.25 -17.21
N ASN A 677 3.62 3.14 -17.27
CA ASN A 677 2.79 2.72 -18.39
C ASN A 677 1.45 3.49 -18.48
N ARG A 678 1.46 4.80 -18.44
CA ARG A 678 0.22 5.59 -18.45
C ARG A 678 -0.15 6.04 -19.86
N THR A 679 -1.38 5.69 -20.28
CA THR A 679 -2.01 6.19 -21.49
C THR A 679 -2.97 7.32 -21.14
N LYS A 680 -2.85 8.46 -21.80
CA LYS A 680 -3.78 9.60 -21.62
C LYS A 680 -4.24 10.08 -22.98
N ASP A 681 -5.58 10.18 -23.14
CA ASP A 681 -6.22 10.63 -24.39
C ASP A 681 -5.76 9.86 -25.66
N GLY A 682 -5.43 8.57 -25.47
CA GLY A 682 -4.97 7.68 -26.54
C GLY A 682 -3.48 7.81 -26.91
N MET A 683 -2.71 8.57 -26.14
CA MET A 683 -1.26 8.67 -26.27
C MET A 683 -0.61 7.93 -25.09
N ASP A 684 0.33 7.04 -25.39
CA ASP A 684 1.15 6.37 -24.38
C ASP A 684 2.33 7.26 -23.99
N ASN A 685 2.86 7.07 -22.78
CA ASN A 685 4.08 7.76 -22.36
C ASN A 685 5.25 7.33 -23.25
N PRO A 686 5.81 8.23 -24.08
CA PRO A 686 6.89 7.85 -25.00
C PRO A 686 8.17 7.41 -24.26
N LEU A 687 8.47 8.00 -23.10
CA LEU A 687 9.63 7.60 -22.29
C LEU A 687 9.50 6.16 -21.78
N TYR A 688 8.28 5.73 -21.43
CA TYR A 688 8.01 4.34 -21.11
C TYR A 688 8.26 3.41 -22.31
N LEU A 689 7.84 3.81 -23.52
CA LEU A 689 8.05 3.01 -24.73
C LEU A 689 9.53 2.89 -25.08
N TRP A 690 10.35 3.87 -24.75
CA TRP A 690 11.79 3.91 -25.05
C TRP A 690 12.66 3.39 -23.90
N TYR A 691 12.11 3.14 -22.71
CA TYR A 691 12.87 2.58 -21.60
C TYR A 691 13.41 1.17 -21.99
N GLY A 692 14.70 0.93 -21.73
CA GLY A 692 15.39 -0.30 -22.10
C GLY A 692 15.65 -0.46 -23.61
N THR A 693 15.51 0.61 -24.40
CA THR A 693 15.89 0.65 -25.83
C THR A 693 17.22 1.34 -26.05
N ASP A 694 17.66 1.43 -27.29
CA ASP A 694 18.87 2.15 -27.71
C ASP A 694 18.81 3.67 -27.50
N ARG A 695 17.65 4.22 -27.14
CA ARG A 695 17.49 5.61 -26.72
C ARG A 695 17.88 5.86 -25.26
N MET A 696 17.87 4.85 -24.41
CA MET A 696 18.27 4.96 -23.02
C MET A 696 19.80 4.85 -22.87
N ILE A 697 20.42 5.83 -22.22
CA ILE A 697 21.86 5.85 -21.93
C ILE A 697 22.12 5.07 -20.64
N THR A 698 21.40 5.39 -19.57
CA THR A 698 21.52 4.77 -18.24
C THR A 698 20.25 4.96 -17.42
N ASP A 699 20.06 4.12 -16.43
CA ASP A 699 19.00 4.21 -15.39
C ASP A 699 19.57 4.05 -13.96
N GLU A 700 20.87 4.27 -13.77
CA GLU A 700 21.59 3.97 -12.52
C GLU A 700 22.12 5.21 -11.78
N ILE A 701 21.66 6.43 -12.12
CA ILE A 701 22.12 7.67 -11.45
C ILE A 701 21.27 7.89 -10.19
N PRO A 702 21.83 7.74 -8.97
CA PRO A 702 21.04 7.91 -7.74
C PRO A 702 20.63 9.37 -7.54
N THR A 703 19.43 9.61 -7.00
CA THR A 703 18.87 10.95 -6.81
C THR A 703 19.46 11.67 -5.60
N GLN A 704 19.14 11.28 -4.37
CA GLN A 704 19.44 12.04 -3.15
C GLN A 704 20.94 12.30 -2.97
N THR A 705 21.77 11.29 -3.15
CA THR A 705 23.25 11.44 -3.05
C THR A 705 23.78 12.51 -3.99
N ASN A 706 23.29 12.54 -5.24
CA ASN A 706 23.68 13.56 -6.20
C ASN A 706 23.09 14.93 -5.87
N TYR A 707 21.86 15.02 -5.39
CA TYR A 707 21.26 16.30 -5.00
C TYR A 707 22.01 16.95 -3.84
N ILE A 708 22.34 16.18 -2.80
CA ILE A 708 23.12 16.66 -1.65
C ILE A 708 24.48 17.16 -2.10
N ARG A 709 25.20 16.38 -2.91
CA ARG A 709 26.50 16.78 -3.46
C ARG A 709 26.42 18.07 -4.28
N LEU A 710 25.46 18.20 -5.18
CA LEU A 710 25.25 19.37 -6.03
C LEU A 710 24.95 20.62 -5.21
N LEU A 711 24.07 20.51 -4.21
CA LEU A 711 23.76 21.63 -3.32
C LEU A 711 24.96 22.05 -2.47
N GLN A 712 25.78 21.12 -1.99
CA GLN A 712 27.05 21.43 -1.30
C GLN A 712 28.03 22.14 -2.23
N GLU A 713 28.17 21.69 -3.48
CA GLU A 713 29.02 22.31 -4.49
C GLU A 713 28.54 23.73 -4.85
N GLU A 714 27.23 23.92 -5.00
CA GLU A 714 26.61 25.22 -5.27
C GLU A 714 26.83 26.18 -4.09
N ALA A 715 26.56 25.74 -2.86
CA ALA A 715 26.77 26.53 -1.65
C ALA A 715 28.25 26.94 -1.50
N ALA A 716 29.18 26.02 -1.75
CA ALA A 716 30.59 26.30 -1.71
C ALA A 716 31.01 27.34 -2.76
N ALA A 717 30.38 27.36 -3.91
CA ALA A 717 30.66 28.34 -4.99
C ALA A 717 30.01 29.71 -4.76
N ASN A 718 28.90 29.79 -3.98
CA ASN A 718 28.03 30.95 -3.84
C ASN A 718 27.93 31.48 -2.39
N ASP A 719 28.95 31.37 -1.57
CA ASP A 719 28.96 31.83 -0.17
C ASP A 719 27.79 31.25 0.66
N GLY A 720 27.40 29.98 0.39
CA GLY A 720 26.31 29.27 1.05
C GLY A 720 24.96 29.45 0.43
N HIS A 721 24.77 30.30 -0.59
CA HIS A 721 23.49 30.57 -1.23
C HIS A 721 23.13 29.49 -2.25
N LEU A 722 21.92 28.94 -2.14
CA LEU A 722 21.31 28.00 -3.06
C LEU A 722 20.27 28.72 -3.94
N THR A 723 20.33 28.52 -5.23
CA THR A 723 19.50 29.23 -6.21
C THR A 723 18.11 28.61 -6.27
N VAL A 724 17.09 29.42 -6.07
CA VAL A 724 15.68 29.06 -6.34
C VAL A 724 15.24 29.87 -7.55
N SER A 725 14.92 29.19 -8.66
CA SER A 725 14.52 29.84 -9.92
C SER A 725 13.00 29.96 -10.02
N ASP A 726 12.55 31.16 -10.41
CA ASP A 726 11.16 31.47 -10.78
C ASP A 726 10.93 31.41 -12.31
N GLU A 727 11.91 30.92 -13.08
CA GLU A 727 11.85 30.83 -14.53
C GLU A 727 10.70 29.94 -14.99
N CYS A 728 9.90 30.43 -15.94
CA CYS A 728 8.82 29.65 -16.50
C CYS A 728 9.25 28.96 -17.79
N TRP A 729 9.25 27.62 -17.75
CA TRP A 729 9.62 26.78 -18.89
C TRP A 729 8.43 26.34 -19.75
N PHE A 730 7.22 26.30 -19.19
CA PHE A 730 5.96 26.04 -19.90
C PHE A 730 5.13 27.31 -19.98
N ILE A 731 5.19 28.02 -21.09
CA ILE A 731 4.53 29.31 -21.30
C ILE A 731 3.22 29.12 -22.08
N ASN A 732 2.10 29.43 -21.44
CA ASN A 732 0.80 29.41 -22.11
C ASN A 732 0.63 30.65 -22.97
N GLY A 733 0.79 30.51 -24.26
CA GLY A 733 0.68 31.61 -25.22
C GLY A 733 1.30 31.27 -26.57
N ASP A 734 1.19 32.24 -27.48
CA ASP A 734 1.81 32.15 -28.77
C ASP A 734 3.22 32.78 -28.75
N TYR A 735 4.14 32.19 -29.48
CA TYR A 735 5.49 32.76 -29.62
C TYR A 735 5.49 33.85 -30.67
N THR A 736 5.96 35.04 -30.33
CA THR A 736 6.22 36.13 -31.27
C THR A 736 7.70 36.49 -31.25
N GLU A 737 8.37 36.37 -32.37
CA GLU A 737 9.72 36.93 -32.52
C GLU A 737 9.70 38.44 -32.22
N ASN A 738 10.46 38.87 -31.20
CA ASN A 738 10.65 40.28 -30.92
C ASN A 738 11.73 40.89 -31.80
#